data_7dda26e46990b4e3c17e7166e5faa8d7
#
_entry.id   7dda26e46990b4e3c17e7166e5faa8d7
#
_cell.length_a   1.000
_cell.length_b   1.000
_cell.length_c   1.000
_cell.angle_alpha   90.00
_cell.angle_beta   90.00
_cell.angle_gamma   90.00
#
_symmetry.space_group_name_H-M   'P 1'
#
loop_
_entity.id
_entity.type
_entity.pdbx_description
1 polymer ?
#
loop_
_entity_poly.entity_id
_entity_poly.type
_entity_poly.pdbx_seq_one_letter_code
_entity_poly.pdbx_strand_id
1 'polypeptide(L)'
;MVTALSDVNNTDNYGAGQIQVLEGLEAVRKRPGMYIGSTSERGLHHLVWEIVDNSIDEALAGYANKIGVVIEKDNWIKVTDNGRGIPVDIQEKMGRPAVEVILTVLHAGGKFGGGGYKVSGGLHGVGSSVVNALSQDLEVYVHRNETIYHQAYKKGVPQFDLKEVGTTDKTGTVIRFKADGEIFTETTVYNYETLQQRIRELAFLNKGIQITLRDERDEENVREDSYHYEGGIKSYVELLNENKEPIHDEPIYIHQSKDDIEVEIAIQYNSGYATNLLTYANNIHTYEGGTHEDGFKRALTRVLNSYGLSSKIMKEEKDRLSGEDTREGMTAIISIKHGDPQFEGQTKTKLGNSEVRQVVDKLFSEHFERFLYENPQVARTVVEKGIMAARARVAAKKAREVTRRKSALDVASLPGKLADCSSKSPEECEIFLVEGDSAGGSTKSGRDSRTQAILPLRGKILNVEKARLDRILNNNEIRQMITAFGTGIGGDFDLAKARYHKIVIMTDADVDGAHIRTLLLTFFYRFMRPLIEAGYVYIAQPPLYKLTQGKQKYYVYNDRELDKLKSEMNPTPKWSIARYKGLGEMNADQLWETTMNPEHRALLQVKLEDAIEADQTFEMLMGDVVENRRQFIEDNAVYANLDF
;
A
#
# COMPACT_ATOMS: atom_id res chain seq x y z
N MET A 1 14.00 -45.65 -49.13
CA MET A 1 14.10 -44.22 -49.48
C MET A 1 14.26 -43.44 -48.18
N VAL A 2 15.48 -43.07 -47.89
CA VAL A 2 15.85 -42.33 -46.69
C VAL A 2 15.80 -40.87 -47.08
N THR A 3 14.92 -40.10 -46.48
CA THR A 3 14.90 -38.64 -46.63
C THR A 3 15.51 -38.01 -45.38
N ALA A 4 16.56 -37.29 -45.63
CA ALA A 4 17.42 -36.65 -44.65
C ALA A 4 16.68 -35.61 -43.78
N LEU A 5 16.90 -35.69 -42.48
CA LEU A 5 16.71 -34.59 -41.55
C LEU A 5 17.82 -33.56 -41.81
N SER A 6 17.47 -32.43 -42.44
CA SER A 6 18.36 -31.32 -42.61
C SER A 6 18.40 -30.49 -41.34
N ASP A 7 19.60 -30.32 -40.84
CA ASP A 7 20.13 -29.44 -39.83
C ASP A 7 19.32 -28.18 -39.51
N VAL A 8 18.85 -28.10 -38.27
CA VAL A 8 18.56 -26.82 -37.60
C VAL A 8 19.75 -26.55 -36.68
N ASN A 9 20.89 -26.17 -37.24
CA ASN A 9 21.99 -25.49 -36.55
C ASN A 9 21.87 -24.00 -36.85
N ASN A 10 20.94 -23.33 -36.16
CA ASN A 10 21.02 -21.89 -35.98
C ASN A 10 21.57 -21.64 -34.58
N THR A 11 22.86 -21.84 -34.41
CA THR A 11 23.61 -21.27 -33.30
C THR A 11 23.68 -19.77 -33.55
N ASP A 12 22.73 -19.04 -32.97
CA ASP A 12 22.84 -17.58 -32.81
C ASP A 12 24.20 -17.30 -32.18
N ASN A 13 25.07 -16.70 -32.98
CA ASN A 13 26.44 -16.39 -32.64
C ASN A 13 26.40 -15.23 -31.62
N TYR A 14 26.19 -15.53 -30.31
CA TYR A 14 26.29 -14.55 -29.23
C TYR A 14 27.73 -14.05 -29.15
N GLY A 15 27.99 -12.95 -29.82
CA GLY A 15 29.33 -12.33 -29.90
C GLY A 15 29.37 -10.94 -29.27
N ALA A 16 30.54 -10.42 -29.08
CA ALA A 16 30.76 -9.08 -28.50
C ALA A 16 29.98 -7.94 -29.19
N GLY A 17 29.67 -8.07 -30.49
CA GLY A 17 28.88 -7.09 -31.24
C GLY A 17 27.38 -7.04 -30.84
N GLN A 18 26.88 -8.04 -30.07
CA GLN A 18 25.51 -8.03 -29.54
C GLN A 18 25.41 -7.41 -28.15
N ILE A 19 26.55 -7.11 -27.50
CA ILE A 19 26.62 -6.41 -26.23
C ILE A 19 26.45 -4.91 -26.52
N GLN A 20 25.27 -4.39 -26.15
CA GLN A 20 24.99 -2.95 -26.20
C GLN A 20 25.42 -2.30 -24.89
N VAL A 21 26.31 -1.31 -25.00
CA VAL A 21 26.65 -0.44 -23.87
C VAL A 21 25.75 0.79 -23.97
N LEU A 22 24.95 1.00 -22.92
CA LEU A 22 24.08 2.17 -22.80
C LEU A 22 24.77 3.18 -21.89
N GLU A 23 24.92 4.41 -22.34
CA GLU A 23 25.55 5.47 -21.57
C GLU A 23 24.54 6.54 -21.14
N GLY A 24 24.76 7.12 -19.96
CA GLY A 24 24.00 8.25 -19.44
C GLY A 24 22.49 8.02 -19.36
N LEU A 25 21.71 9.01 -19.76
CA LEU A 25 20.24 9.01 -19.65
C LEU A 25 19.53 8.08 -20.64
N GLU A 26 20.22 7.63 -21.70
CA GLU A 26 19.65 6.65 -22.64
C GLU A 26 19.37 5.30 -21.95
N ALA A 27 20.23 4.90 -21.01
CA ALA A 27 20.02 3.70 -20.20
C ALA A 27 18.71 3.78 -19.38
N VAL A 28 18.42 4.95 -18.81
CA VAL A 28 17.19 5.21 -18.05
C VAL A 28 15.96 5.07 -18.95
N ARG A 29 15.98 5.67 -20.13
CA ARG A 29 14.85 5.60 -21.08
C ARG A 29 14.59 4.19 -21.62
N LYS A 30 15.65 3.40 -21.83
CA LYS A 30 15.53 2.00 -22.31
C LYS A 30 15.07 1.03 -21.21
N ARG A 31 15.40 1.29 -19.96
CA ARG A 31 15.08 0.42 -18.81
C ARG A 31 14.55 1.21 -17.61
N PRO A 32 13.44 1.96 -17.78
CA PRO A 32 12.92 2.84 -16.72
C PRO A 32 12.58 2.08 -15.44
N GLY A 33 12.06 0.84 -15.56
CA GLY A 33 11.72 0.00 -14.40
C GLY A 33 12.88 -0.27 -13.44
N MET A 34 14.14 -0.19 -13.89
CA MET A 34 15.30 -0.32 -12.99
C MET A 34 15.46 0.87 -12.04
N TYR A 35 14.93 2.05 -12.40
CA TYR A 35 15.10 3.31 -11.66
C TYR A 35 13.83 3.71 -10.90
N ILE A 36 12.64 3.48 -11.48
CA ILE A 36 11.34 3.88 -10.91
C ILE A 36 10.42 2.70 -10.57
N GLY A 37 10.92 1.46 -10.69
CA GLY A 37 10.20 0.23 -10.35
C GLY A 37 9.19 -0.23 -11.41
N SER A 38 8.45 0.67 -12.05
CA SER A 38 7.49 0.36 -13.12
C SER A 38 7.23 1.57 -13.99
N THR A 39 6.55 1.39 -15.13
CA THR A 39 6.04 2.47 -16.00
C THR A 39 4.52 2.62 -15.92
N SER A 40 3.89 1.98 -14.93
CA SER A 40 2.47 2.13 -14.59
C SER A 40 2.22 3.45 -13.84
N GLU A 41 0.98 3.67 -13.41
CA GLU A 41 0.59 4.81 -12.56
C GLU A 41 1.52 5.01 -11.35
N ARG A 42 1.94 3.92 -10.68
CA ARG A 42 2.87 3.97 -9.55
C ARG A 42 4.22 4.58 -9.95
N GLY A 43 4.79 4.19 -11.08
CA GLY A 43 6.05 4.76 -11.57
C GLY A 43 5.89 6.21 -12.03
N LEU A 44 4.73 6.59 -12.55
CA LEU A 44 4.40 7.97 -12.89
C LEU A 44 4.46 8.87 -11.64
N HIS A 45 3.80 8.48 -10.55
CA HIS A 45 3.84 9.22 -9.29
C HIS A 45 5.24 9.24 -8.65
N HIS A 46 6.06 8.21 -8.89
CA HIS A 46 7.43 8.16 -8.40
C HIS A 46 8.29 9.33 -8.90
N LEU A 47 8.02 9.84 -10.11
CA LEU A 47 8.72 11.03 -10.63
C LEU A 47 8.48 12.26 -9.72
N VAL A 48 7.28 12.41 -9.19
CA VAL A 48 6.94 13.51 -8.28
C VAL A 48 7.71 13.34 -6.96
N TRP A 49 7.74 12.09 -6.44
CA TRP A 49 8.44 11.78 -5.19
C TRP A 49 9.93 12.12 -5.24
N GLU A 50 10.61 11.79 -6.34
CA GLU A 50 12.04 12.08 -6.49
C GLU A 50 12.34 13.59 -6.43
N ILE A 51 11.45 14.44 -6.94
CA ILE A 51 11.64 15.90 -6.88
C ILE A 51 11.24 16.44 -5.51
N VAL A 52 10.11 15.97 -4.92
CA VAL A 52 9.67 16.38 -3.59
C VAL A 52 10.69 15.97 -2.53
N ASP A 53 11.24 14.76 -2.60
CA ASP A 53 12.26 14.28 -1.66
C ASP A 53 13.53 15.15 -1.69
N ASN A 54 13.89 15.75 -2.83
CA ASN A 54 15.00 16.71 -2.89
C ASN A 54 14.67 18.01 -2.12
N SER A 55 13.43 18.48 -2.20
CA SER A 55 12.97 19.64 -1.44
C SER A 55 12.89 19.33 0.06
N ILE A 56 12.49 18.10 0.43
CA ILE A 56 12.52 17.60 1.81
C ILE A 56 13.97 17.51 2.33
N ASP A 57 14.93 17.09 1.50
CA ASP A 57 16.34 17.06 1.91
C ASP A 57 16.90 18.46 2.21
N GLU A 58 16.47 19.50 1.47
CA GLU A 58 16.76 20.90 1.82
C GLU A 58 16.14 21.31 3.15
N ALA A 59 14.93 20.82 3.44
CA ALA A 59 14.27 21.08 4.71
C ALA A 59 14.94 20.34 5.88
N LEU A 60 15.35 19.09 5.70
CA LEU A 60 16.13 18.33 6.70
C LEU A 60 17.48 18.98 7.00
N ALA A 61 18.09 19.62 6.00
CA ALA A 61 19.29 20.39 6.17
C ALA A 61 19.05 21.77 6.86
N GLY A 62 17.80 22.13 7.13
CA GLY A 62 17.39 23.35 7.83
C GLY A 62 17.28 24.59 6.95
N TYR A 63 17.31 24.43 5.62
CA TYR A 63 17.30 25.56 4.68
C TYR A 63 15.94 25.82 4.03
N ALA A 64 15.02 24.85 4.05
CA ALA A 64 13.67 25.03 3.53
C ALA A 64 12.62 24.76 4.63
N ASN A 65 11.49 25.44 4.56
CA ASN A 65 10.34 25.20 5.42
C ASN A 65 9.00 25.29 4.66
N LYS A 66 9.04 25.56 3.37
CA LYS A 66 7.86 25.59 2.49
C LYS A 66 8.13 24.85 1.21
N ILE A 67 7.22 23.93 0.88
CA ILE A 67 7.26 23.15 -0.36
C ILE A 67 5.88 23.25 -1.00
N GLY A 68 5.83 23.56 -2.30
CA GLY A 68 4.60 23.60 -3.08
C GLY A 68 4.65 22.58 -4.20
N VAL A 69 3.60 21.79 -4.35
CA VAL A 69 3.39 20.86 -5.46
C VAL A 69 2.13 21.27 -6.19
N VAL A 70 2.21 21.49 -7.49
CA VAL A 70 1.07 21.90 -8.33
C VAL A 70 0.94 20.93 -9.48
N ILE A 71 -0.26 20.38 -9.66
CA ILE A 71 -0.66 19.70 -10.88
C ILE A 71 -1.24 20.76 -11.80
N GLU A 72 -0.48 21.15 -12.81
CA GLU A 72 -0.90 22.19 -13.75
C GLU A 72 -1.69 21.57 -14.92
N LYS A 73 -2.23 22.42 -15.76
CA LYS A 73 -2.91 22.04 -17.00
C LYS A 73 -2.06 21.08 -17.85
N ASP A 74 -2.71 20.18 -18.56
CA ASP A 74 -2.05 19.14 -19.39
C ASP A 74 -1.13 18.20 -18.60
N ASN A 75 -1.40 18.02 -17.28
CA ASN A 75 -0.63 17.17 -16.37
C ASN A 75 0.88 17.52 -16.30
N TRP A 76 1.19 18.80 -16.32
CA TRP A 76 2.48 19.25 -15.83
C TRP A 76 2.54 19.19 -14.32
N ILE A 77 3.68 18.85 -13.78
CA ILE A 77 3.96 18.95 -12.34
C ILE A 77 4.95 20.08 -12.11
N LYS A 78 4.63 20.92 -11.14
CA LYS A 78 5.53 21.95 -10.65
C LYS A 78 5.80 21.73 -9.17
N VAL A 79 7.06 21.56 -8.80
CA VAL A 79 7.53 21.48 -7.42
C VAL A 79 8.38 22.70 -7.12
N THR A 80 8.07 23.37 -6.00
CA THR A 80 8.76 24.60 -5.57
C THR A 80 9.20 24.43 -4.12
N ASP A 81 10.42 24.80 -3.79
CA ASP A 81 10.89 24.95 -2.43
C ASP A 81 11.47 26.35 -2.19
N ASN A 82 11.62 26.72 -0.93
CA ASN A 82 12.29 27.96 -0.49
C ASN A 82 13.66 27.68 0.12
N GLY A 83 14.36 26.63 -0.36
CA GLY A 83 15.70 26.25 0.07
C GLY A 83 16.79 27.18 -0.48
N ARG A 84 18.04 26.70 -0.46
CA ARG A 84 19.22 27.48 -0.96
C ARG A 84 19.25 27.68 -2.47
N GLY A 85 18.45 26.92 -3.21
CA GLY A 85 18.57 26.80 -4.66
C GLY A 85 19.74 25.90 -5.07
N ILE A 86 19.56 25.10 -6.12
CA ILE A 86 20.60 24.24 -6.68
C ILE A 86 21.82 25.09 -7.07
N PRO A 87 23.08 24.67 -6.81
CA PRO A 87 24.27 25.40 -7.25
C PRO A 87 24.27 25.62 -8.76
N VAL A 88 24.62 26.83 -9.18
CA VAL A 88 24.68 27.27 -10.59
C VAL A 88 26.11 27.45 -11.09
N ASP A 89 27.09 27.38 -10.19
CA ASP A 89 28.50 27.49 -10.49
C ASP A 89 28.97 26.36 -11.40
N ILE A 90 30.05 26.57 -12.13
CA ILE A 90 30.63 25.56 -12.99
C ILE A 90 31.26 24.43 -12.16
N GLN A 91 30.81 23.21 -12.40
CA GLN A 91 31.40 22.00 -11.82
C GLN A 91 32.72 21.69 -12.55
N GLU A 92 33.84 21.76 -11.81
CA GLU A 92 35.19 21.72 -12.37
C GLU A 92 35.49 20.52 -13.26
N LYS A 93 35.07 19.31 -12.90
CA LYS A 93 35.34 18.08 -13.67
C LYS A 93 34.57 18.02 -14.98
N MET A 94 33.35 18.57 -14.99
CA MET A 94 32.43 18.46 -16.13
C MET A 94 32.44 19.71 -17.02
N GLY A 95 32.97 20.85 -16.54
CA GLY A 95 32.98 22.11 -17.24
C GLY A 95 31.60 22.70 -17.56
N ARG A 96 30.57 22.27 -16.82
CA ARG A 96 29.18 22.68 -17.00
C ARG A 96 28.57 23.15 -15.68
N PRO A 97 27.50 23.97 -15.71
CA PRO A 97 26.79 24.37 -14.47
C PRO A 97 26.37 23.18 -13.63
N ALA A 98 26.52 23.27 -12.32
CA ALA A 98 26.18 22.16 -11.42
C ALA A 98 24.71 21.70 -11.54
N VAL A 99 23.77 22.63 -11.78
CA VAL A 99 22.35 22.32 -12.02
C VAL A 99 22.19 21.43 -13.26
N GLU A 100 22.92 21.71 -14.35
CA GLU A 100 22.90 20.88 -15.56
C GLU A 100 23.49 19.50 -15.29
N VAL A 101 24.60 19.43 -14.55
CA VAL A 101 25.23 18.15 -14.18
C VAL A 101 24.26 17.28 -13.36
N ILE A 102 23.58 17.85 -12.37
CA ILE A 102 22.60 17.13 -11.53
C ILE A 102 21.42 16.60 -12.36
N LEU A 103 20.99 17.33 -13.37
CA LEU A 103 19.85 16.95 -14.21
C LEU A 103 20.23 16.05 -15.41
N THR A 104 21.51 15.93 -15.78
CA THR A 104 21.91 15.18 -16.99
C THR A 104 22.89 14.04 -16.73
N VAL A 105 23.50 13.96 -15.56
CA VAL A 105 24.51 12.94 -15.23
C VAL A 105 24.01 12.05 -14.11
N LEU A 106 24.03 10.73 -14.34
CA LEU A 106 23.73 9.75 -13.30
C LEU A 106 24.85 9.74 -12.26
N HIS A 107 24.48 9.51 -11.00
CA HIS A 107 25.38 9.47 -9.86
C HIS A 107 26.14 10.80 -9.65
N ALA A 108 25.48 11.92 -9.95
CA ALA A 108 25.96 13.25 -9.67
C ALA A 108 25.08 13.93 -8.60
N GLY A 109 25.70 14.53 -7.59
CA GLY A 109 24.97 15.25 -6.55
C GLY A 109 25.83 15.63 -5.36
N GLY A 110 25.38 16.61 -4.57
CA GLY A 110 26.06 17.10 -3.35
C GLY A 110 25.93 16.18 -2.13
N LYS A 111 25.31 14.99 -2.28
CA LYS A 111 25.00 14.06 -1.20
C LYS A 111 26.04 12.96 -1.00
N PHE A 112 27.05 12.86 -1.87
CA PHE A 112 28.12 11.83 -1.85
C PHE A 112 29.35 12.15 -1.02
N GLY A 113 29.43 13.26 -0.33
CA GLY A 113 30.72 13.65 0.27
C GLY A 113 30.65 14.43 1.59
N GLY A 114 29.57 14.32 2.36
CA GLY A 114 29.52 14.85 3.73
C GLY A 114 29.55 16.37 3.91
N GLY A 115 29.60 17.17 2.84
CA GLY A 115 29.74 18.62 2.93
C GLY A 115 28.44 19.42 2.99
N GLY A 116 27.33 18.89 2.49
CA GLY A 116 26.10 19.67 2.33
C GLY A 116 24.88 19.11 3.04
N TYR A 117 24.81 17.80 3.25
CA TYR A 117 23.68 17.11 3.85
C TYR A 117 24.18 16.04 4.83
N LYS A 118 23.81 16.13 6.11
CA LYS A 118 24.11 15.10 7.11
C LYS A 118 23.19 13.90 6.97
N VAL A 119 21.97 14.14 6.55
CA VAL A 119 20.91 13.15 6.33
C VAL A 119 20.22 13.48 5.02
N SER A 120 19.96 12.49 4.18
CA SER A 120 19.16 12.66 2.97
C SER A 120 18.41 11.38 2.61
N GLY A 121 17.24 11.53 1.97
CA GLY A 121 16.49 10.44 1.36
C GLY A 121 17.05 10.05 -0.01
N GLY A 122 17.61 11.02 -0.74
CA GLY A 122 18.23 10.85 -2.04
C GLY A 122 19.65 10.32 -1.98
N LEU A 123 19.83 8.98 -1.90
CA LEU A 123 21.14 8.34 -1.67
C LEU A 123 21.97 8.10 -2.93
N HIS A 124 21.34 7.94 -4.08
CA HIS A 124 22.01 7.44 -5.29
C HIS A 124 22.41 8.54 -6.26
N GLY A 125 21.99 9.80 -6.04
CA GLY A 125 22.27 10.92 -6.95
C GLY A 125 21.73 10.73 -8.36
N VAL A 126 20.59 10.05 -8.50
CA VAL A 126 19.98 9.75 -9.80
C VAL A 126 18.56 10.32 -9.95
N GLY A 127 17.86 10.66 -8.88
CA GLY A 127 16.44 11.02 -8.93
C GLY A 127 16.14 12.14 -9.93
N SER A 128 16.80 13.29 -9.83
CA SER A 128 16.56 14.43 -10.72
C SER A 128 16.89 14.11 -12.18
N SER A 129 17.98 13.39 -12.44
CA SER A 129 18.39 13.00 -13.80
C SER A 129 17.46 11.93 -14.39
N VAL A 130 16.91 11.03 -13.55
CA VAL A 130 15.90 10.05 -13.96
C VAL A 130 14.59 10.74 -14.32
N VAL A 131 14.11 11.70 -13.51
CA VAL A 131 12.92 12.48 -13.85
C VAL A 131 13.11 13.23 -15.17
N ASN A 132 14.26 13.88 -15.37
CA ASN A 132 14.57 14.56 -16.61
C ASN A 132 14.58 13.61 -17.82
N ALA A 133 15.20 12.44 -17.68
CA ALA A 133 15.26 11.44 -18.75
C ALA A 133 13.87 10.90 -19.14
N LEU A 134 12.96 10.76 -18.17
CA LEU A 134 11.61 10.20 -18.35
C LEU A 134 10.53 11.27 -18.59
N SER A 135 10.94 12.55 -18.67
CA SER A 135 10.05 13.66 -19.01
C SER A 135 10.13 13.98 -20.50
N GLN A 136 8.99 14.29 -21.10
CA GLN A 136 8.93 14.88 -22.44
C GLN A 136 9.62 16.25 -22.43
N ASP A 137 9.27 17.08 -21.46
CA ASP A 137 9.81 18.41 -21.26
C ASP A 137 10.06 18.62 -19.75
N LEU A 138 11.15 19.31 -19.39
CA LEU A 138 11.46 19.71 -18.04
C LEU A 138 12.07 21.11 -18.05
N GLU A 139 11.67 21.92 -17.07
CA GLU A 139 12.19 23.27 -16.84
C GLU A 139 12.68 23.39 -15.40
N VAL A 140 13.83 24.02 -15.20
CA VAL A 140 14.33 24.36 -13.87
C VAL A 140 14.54 25.86 -13.76
N TYR A 141 14.01 26.43 -12.67
CA TYR A 141 14.31 27.80 -12.25
C TYR A 141 15.01 27.75 -10.89
N VAL A 142 16.17 28.38 -10.82
CA VAL A 142 16.94 28.46 -9.58
C VAL A 142 17.00 29.91 -9.13
N HIS A 143 16.49 30.17 -7.94
CA HIS A 143 16.56 31.46 -7.26
C HIS A 143 17.76 31.45 -6.31
N ARG A 144 18.85 32.10 -6.71
CA ARG A 144 20.11 32.09 -5.97
C ARG A 144 20.94 33.33 -6.31
N ASN A 145 21.65 33.87 -5.30
CA ASN A 145 22.53 35.03 -5.50
C ASN A 145 21.80 36.23 -6.14
N GLU A 146 20.58 36.53 -5.65
CA GLU A 146 19.72 37.62 -6.14
C GLU A 146 19.31 37.50 -7.62
N THR A 147 19.57 36.36 -8.24
CA THR A 147 19.33 36.10 -9.68
C THR A 147 18.42 34.88 -9.85
N ILE A 148 17.57 34.93 -10.88
CA ILE A 148 16.78 33.80 -11.35
C ILE A 148 17.48 33.20 -12.55
N TYR A 149 17.92 31.95 -12.42
CA TYR A 149 18.50 31.15 -13.50
C TYR A 149 17.46 30.22 -14.09
N HIS A 150 17.49 30.01 -15.41
CA HIS A 150 16.56 29.11 -16.10
C HIS A 150 17.30 28.24 -17.12
N GLN A 151 16.92 26.96 -17.15
CA GLN A 151 17.31 26.02 -18.19
C GLN A 151 16.15 25.06 -18.47
N ALA A 152 16.01 24.66 -19.75
CA ALA A 152 14.98 23.71 -20.16
C ALA A 152 15.60 22.47 -20.82
N TYR A 153 14.89 21.36 -20.73
CA TYR A 153 15.32 20.06 -21.22
C TYR A 153 14.17 19.38 -21.96
N LYS A 154 14.55 18.57 -22.95
CA LYS A 154 13.61 17.68 -23.65
C LYS A 154 14.18 16.28 -23.66
N LYS A 155 13.44 15.34 -23.07
CA LYS A 155 13.87 13.93 -22.94
C LYS A 155 15.31 13.80 -22.39
N GLY A 156 15.63 14.60 -21.37
CA GLY A 156 16.96 14.64 -20.75
C GLY A 156 18.01 15.51 -21.43
N VAL A 157 17.73 16.08 -22.62
CA VAL A 157 18.69 16.87 -23.39
C VAL A 157 18.48 18.36 -23.16
N PRO A 158 19.51 19.13 -22.73
CA PRO A 158 19.44 20.59 -22.61
C PRO A 158 19.03 21.24 -23.92
N GLN A 159 18.15 22.22 -23.90
CA GLN A 159 17.69 22.94 -25.08
C GLN A 159 18.49 24.22 -25.32
N PHE A 160 19.09 24.73 -24.28
CA PHE A 160 19.94 25.91 -24.26
C PHE A 160 20.79 25.92 -23.00
N ASP A 161 21.89 26.70 -23.01
CA ASP A 161 22.75 26.90 -21.84
C ASP A 161 22.00 27.62 -20.73
N LEU A 162 22.41 27.40 -19.46
CA LEU A 162 21.82 28.08 -18.29
C LEU A 162 21.82 29.61 -18.50
N LYS A 163 20.65 30.23 -18.34
CA LYS A 163 20.46 31.67 -18.57
C LYS A 163 19.99 32.38 -17.31
N GLU A 164 20.45 33.60 -17.11
CA GLU A 164 19.87 34.55 -16.19
C GLU A 164 18.61 35.15 -16.83
N VAL A 165 17.46 35.07 -16.15
CA VAL A 165 16.16 35.51 -16.67
C VAL A 165 15.49 36.59 -15.83
N GLY A 166 16.05 36.91 -14.67
CA GLY A 166 15.51 37.95 -13.79
C GLY A 166 16.28 38.09 -12.50
N THR A 167 15.81 39.00 -11.66
CA THR A 167 16.30 39.22 -10.28
C THR A 167 15.28 38.77 -9.26
N THR A 168 15.72 38.39 -8.06
CA THR A 168 14.86 37.88 -6.98
C THR A 168 15.46 38.24 -5.62
N ASP A 169 14.61 38.47 -4.64
CA ASP A 169 14.96 38.58 -3.23
C ASP A 169 14.79 37.24 -2.47
N LYS A 170 14.36 36.18 -3.18
CA LYS A 170 14.09 34.84 -2.62
C LYS A 170 15.16 33.85 -3.03
N THR A 171 15.27 32.78 -2.26
CA THR A 171 16.05 31.61 -2.63
C THR A 171 15.15 30.40 -2.82
N GLY A 172 15.58 29.40 -3.58
CA GLY A 172 14.84 28.15 -3.77
C GLY A 172 15.00 27.58 -5.16
N THR A 173 14.33 26.44 -5.36
CA THR A 173 14.32 25.75 -6.65
C THR A 173 12.87 25.55 -7.10
N VAL A 174 12.63 25.73 -8.40
CA VAL A 174 11.38 25.34 -9.05
C VAL A 174 11.74 24.33 -10.16
N ILE A 175 11.18 23.15 -10.07
CA ILE A 175 11.26 22.14 -11.13
C ILE A 175 9.85 21.92 -11.67
N ARG A 176 9.71 22.07 -12.98
CA ARG A 176 8.46 21.87 -13.71
C ARG A 176 8.70 20.83 -14.78
N PHE A 177 7.90 19.75 -14.82
CA PHE A 177 8.10 18.66 -15.77
C PHE A 177 6.81 18.06 -16.27
N LYS A 178 6.85 17.47 -17.44
CA LYS A 178 5.76 16.71 -18.06
C LYS A 178 6.28 15.31 -18.39
N ALA A 179 5.62 14.29 -17.86
CA ALA A 179 5.99 12.91 -18.12
C ALA A 179 5.87 12.54 -19.60
N ASP A 180 6.81 11.69 -20.09
CA ASP A 180 6.84 11.27 -21.49
C ASP A 180 5.83 10.13 -21.75
N GLY A 181 4.80 10.39 -22.55
CA GLY A 181 3.78 9.40 -22.93
C GLY A 181 4.33 8.24 -23.77
N GLU A 182 5.54 8.35 -24.34
CA GLU A 182 6.20 7.21 -24.98
C GLU A 182 6.70 6.17 -23.96
N ILE A 183 6.97 6.60 -22.72
CA ILE A 183 7.42 5.75 -21.61
C ILE A 183 6.22 5.30 -20.77
N PHE A 184 5.35 6.24 -20.39
CA PHE A 184 4.16 5.99 -19.58
C PHE A 184 2.95 5.77 -20.49
N THR A 185 2.87 4.57 -21.09
CA THR A 185 1.86 4.23 -22.10
C THR A 185 0.49 3.93 -21.52
N GLU A 186 0.39 3.58 -20.23
CA GLU A 186 -0.88 3.32 -19.56
C GLU A 186 -1.60 4.60 -19.20
N THR A 187 -0.88 5.56 -18.61
CA THR A 187 -1.42 6.86 -18.20
C THR A 187 -0.31 7.88 -17.97
N THR A 188 -0.59 9.14 -18.28
CA THR A 188 0.21 10.32 -17.88
C THR A 188 -0.60 11.24 -16.95
N VAL A 189 -1.76 10.78 -16.48
CA VAL A 189 -2.65 11.56 -15.60
C VAL A 189 -2.29 11.26 -14.15
N TYR A 190 -1.97 12.30 -13.40
CA TYR A 190 -1.67 12.18 -11.98
C TYR A 190 -2.96 12.07 -11.15
N ASN A 191 -2.96 11.16 -10.18
CA ASN A 191 -4.03 11.02 -9.21
C ASN A 191 -3.76 11.97 -8.03
N TYR A 192 -4.71 12.86 -7.75
CA TYR A 192 -4.58 13.85 -6.69
C TYR A 192 -4.49 13.21 -5.31
N GLU A 193 -5.34 12.22 -5.05
CA GLU A 193 -5.43 11.51 -3.77
C GLU A 193 -4.12 10.80 -3.44
N THR A 194 -3.52 10.14 -4.42
CA THR A 194 -2.20 9.49 -4.27
C THR A 194 -1.10 10.49 -3.89
N LEU A 195 -1.09 11.66 -4.53
CA LEU A 195 -0.15 12.73 -4.18
C LEU A 195 -0.44 13.31 -2.81
N GLN A 196 -1.72 13.57 -2.51
CA GLN A 196 -2.19 14.13 -1.24
C GLN A 196 -1.73 13.30 -0.04
N GLN A 197 -1.93 11.99 -0.09
CA GLN A 197 -1.55 11.07 0.98
C GLN A 197 -0.06 11.13 1.29
N ARG A 198 0.78 11.01 0.27
CA ARG A 198 2.23 11.05 0.45
C ARG A 198 2.72 12.41 0.95
N ILE A 199 2.15 13.49 0.46
CA ILE A 199 2.48 14.86 0.89
C ILE A 199 2.10 15.06 2.35
N ARG A 200 0.92 14.59 2.76
CA ARG A 200 0.45 14.63 4.15
C ARG A 200 1.36 13.82 5.06
N GLU A 201 1.74 12.62 4.65
CA GLU A 201 2.70 11.76 5.37
C GLU A 201 4.05 12.47 5.57
N LEU A 202 4.62 13.07 4.51
CA LEU A 202 5.87 13.81 4.57
C LEU A 202 5.78 15.03 5.52
N ALA A 203 4.63 15.70 5.57
CA ALA A 203 4.42 16.80 6.50
C ALA A 203 4.40 16.34 7.97
N PHE A 204 3.88 15.16 8.28
CA PHE A 204 3.96 14.57 9.62
C PHE A 204 5.39 14.14 10.00
N LEU A 205 6.12 13.55 9.04
CA LEU A 205 7.49 13.09 9.27
C LEU A 205 8.49 14.22 9.45
N ASN A 206 8.14 15.43 8.99
CA ASN A 206 9.02 16.60 8.99
C ASN A 206 8.35 17.76 9.74
N LYS A 207 8.43 17.70 11.06
CA LYS A 207 7.87 18.71 11.96
C LYS A 207 8.21 20.15 11.54
N GLY A 208 7.19 21.01 11.47
CA GLY A 208 7.36 22.44 11.18
C GLY A 208 7.53 22.80 9.70
N ILE A 209 7.49 21.82 8.77
CA ILE A 209 7.47 22.08 7.33
C ILE A 209 6.03 22.26 6.86
N GLN A 210 5.81 23.28 6.03
CA GLN A 210 4.54 23.45 5.32
C GLN A 210 4.65 22.88 3.92
N ILE A 211 3.77 21.94 3.58
CA ILE A 211 3.68 21.37 2.23
C ILE A 211 2.28 21.63 1.68
N THR A 212 2.21 22.21 0.48
CA THR A 212 0.95 22.51 -0.20
C THR A 212 0.84 21.68 -1.47
N LEU A 213 -0.32 21.06 -1.68
CA LEU A 213 -0.69 20.40 -2.94
C LEU A 213 -1.84 21.15 -3.57
N ARG A 214 -1.70 21.49 -4.86
CA ARG A 214 -2.72 22.21 -5.61
C ARG A 214 -2.97 21.57 -6.97
N ASP A 215 -4.24 21.42 -7.35
CA ASP A 215 -4.65 20.92 -8.66
C ASP A 215 -5.29 22.07 -9.45
N GLU A 216 -4.61 22.48 -10.52
CA GLU A 216 -5.02 23.57 -11.42
C GLU A 216 -5.47 23.03 -12.79
N ARG A 217 -5.70 21.71 -12.92
CA ARG A 217 -6.15 21.14 -14.20
C ARG A 217 -7.53 21.66 -14.62
N ASP A 218 -8.40 21.90 -13.65
CA ASP A 218 -9.67 22.57 -13.85
C ASP A 218 -9.62 23.96 -13.21
N GLU A 219 -9.54 24.99 -14.04
CA GLU A 219 -9.43 26.39 -13.60
C GLU A 219 -10.70 26.87 -12.84
N GLU A 220 -11.86 26.24 -13.10
CA GLU A 220 -13.13 26.60 -12.43
C GLU A 220 -13.26 25.91 -11.05
N ASN A 221 -12.57 24.79 -10.83
CA ASN A 221 -12.63 23.99 -9.61
C ASN A 221 -11.21 23.65 -9.09
N VAL A 222 -10.43 24.67 -8.74
CA VAL A 222 -9.08 24.48 -8.17
C VAL A 222 -9.20 23.84 -6.80
N ARG A 223 -8.52 22.70 -6.62
CA ARG A 223 -8.41 22.03 -5.33
C ARG A 223 -7.05 22.33 -4.71
N GLU A 224 -7.03 22.69 -3.42
CA GLU A 224 -5.80 22.99 -2.68
C GLU A 224 -5.87 22.45 -1.26
N ASP A 225 -4.83 21.73 -0.87
CA ASP A 225 -4.61 21.24 0.50
C ASP A 225 -3.26 21.72 1.01
N SER A 226 -3.21 22.18 2.26
CA SER A 226 -1.97 22.63 2.91
C SER A 226 -1.77 21.90 4.23
N TYR A 227 -0.62 21.27 4.40
CA TYR A 227 -0.27 20.47 5.56
C TYR A 227 0.88 21.08 6.33
N HIS A 228 0.69 21.25 7.63
CA HIS A 228 1.68 21.77 8.56
C HIS A 228 1.42 21.19 9.95
N TYR A 229 2.30 20.34 10.45
CA TYR A 229 2.11 19.63 11.69
C TYR A 229 3.25 19.89 12.69
N GLU A 230 2.97 20.72 13.69
CA GLU A 230 3.93 21.03 14.77
C GLU A 230 4.17 19.85 15.72
N GLY A 231 3.22 18.93 15.82
CA GLY A 231 3.33 17.71 16.63
C GLY A 231 4.12 16.59 15.97
N GLY A 232 4.41 16.70 14.67
CA GLY A 232 5.16 15.68 13.92
C GLY A 232 4.52 14.29 13.98
N ILE A 233 5.31 13.24 14.20
CA ILE A 233 4.80 11.86 14.26
C ILE A 233 3.91 11.59 15.48
N LYS A 234 3.94 12.43 16.54
CA LYS A 234 2.98 12.35 17.66
C LYS A 234 1.58 12.63 17.13
N SER A 235 1.39 13.73 16.40
CA SER A 235 0.10 14.06 15.77
C SER A 235 -0.31 13.06 14.69
N TYR A 236 0.65 12.40 14.05
CA TYR A 236 0.34 11.34 13.10
C TYR A 236 -0.26 10.09 13.78
N VAL A 237 0.27 9.69 14.95
CA VAL A 237 -0.31 8.60 15.76
C VAL A 237 -1.70 8.98 16.27
N GLU A 238 -1.90 10.24 16.69
CA GLU A 238 -3.21 10.75 17.11
C GLU A 238 -4.23 10.63 15.96
N LEU A 239 -3.86 11.06 14.76
CA LEU A 239 -4.70 10.92 13.57
C LEU A 239 -5.04 9.46 13.25
N LEU A 240 -4.04 8.55 13.31
CA LEU A 240 -4.26 7.12 13.06
C LEU A 240 -5.16 6.45 14.10
N ASN A 241 -5.32 7.07 15.26
CA ASN A 241 -6.19 6.63 16.35
C ASN A 241 -7.47 7.46 16.48
N GLU A 242 -7.71 8.44 15.61
CA GLU A 242 -8.87 9.34 15.69
C GLU A 242 -10.21 8.59 15.78
N ASN A 243 -10.33 7.47 15.05
CA ASN A 243 -11.51 6.63 15.03
C ASN A 243 -11.44 5.42 15.98
N LYS A 244 -10.45 5.38 16.87
CA LYS A 244 -10.22 4.30 17.84
C LYS A 244 -10.37 4.86 19.24
N GLU A 245 -10.62 3.98 20.21
CA GLU A 245 -10.64 4.37 21.63
C GLU A 245 -9.24 4.21 22.24
N PRO A 246 -8.47 5.29 22.40
CA PRO A 246 -7.16 5.21 23.05
C PRO A 246 -7.31 4.80 24.51
N ILE A 247 -6.42 3.96 25.02
CA ILE A 247 -6.39 3.57 26.44
C ILE A 247 -5.53 4.49 27.31
N HIS A 248 -4.90 5.48 26.71
CA HIS A 248 -4.20 6.60 27.34
C HIS A 248 -4.27 7.84 26.47
N ASP A 249 -4.39 9.03 27.07
CA ASP A 249 -4.73 10.27 26.38
C ASP A 249 -3.65 10.71 25.37
N GLU A 250 -2.39 10.73 25.79
CA GLU A 250 -1.30 11.19 24.93
C GLU A 250 -0.46 10.03 24.39
N PRO A 251 -0.01 10.10 23.12
CA PRO A 251 0.99 9.17 22.60
C PRO A 251 2.30 9.26 23.41
N ILE A 252 2.90 8.11 23.69
CA ILE A 252 4.23 8.00 24.25
C ILE A 252 5.22 8.41 23.17
N TYR A 253 5.99 9.47 23.43
CA TYR A 253 6.88 10.05 22.42
C TYR A 253 8.33 10.01 22.90
N ILE A 254 9.21 9.54 22.04
CA ILE A 254 10.66 9.44 22.28
C ILE A 254 11.38 10.04 21.08
N HIS A 255 12.26 11.02 21.34
CA HIS A 255 13.14 11.61 20.34
C HIS A 255 14.54 11.70 20.92
N GLN A 256 15.47 10.93 20.34
CA GLN A 256 16.84 10.80 20.83
C GLN A 256 17.82 10.56 19.68
N SER A 257 19.08 10.91 19.91
CA SER A 257 20.16 10.68 18.95
C SER A 257 21.32 9.95 19.61
N LYS A 258 21.92 9.02 18.91
CA LYS A 258 23.11 8.30 19.32
C LYS A 258 23.89 7.80 18.11
N ASP A 259 25.22 7.94 18.14
CA ASP A 259 26.13 7.45 17.09
C ASP A 259 25.72 7.98 15.69
N ASP A 260 25.37 9.30 15.61
CA ASP A 260 24.85 10.00 14.42
C ASP A 260 23.55 9.42 13.85
N ILE A 261 22.85 8.57 14.61
CA ILE A 261 21.52 8.05 14.27
C ILE A 261 20.49 8.79 15.14
N GLU A 262 19.57 9.51 14.50
CA GLU A 262 18.41 10.12 15.15
C GLU A 262 17.26 9.12 15.14
N VAL A 263 16.63 8.90 16.28
CA VAL A 263 15.52 7.96 16.46
C VAL A 263 14.34 8.71 17.05
N GLU A 264 13.23 8.68 16.35
CA GLU A 264 11.97 9.27 16.75
C GLU A 264 10.88 8.18 16.74
N ILE A 265 10.19 8.00 17.86
CA ILE A 265 9.18 6.96 18.04
C ILE A 265 7.97 7.58 18.75
N ALA A 266 6.78 7.34 18.19
CA ALA A 266 5.51 7.66 18.82
C ALA A 266 4.66 6.41 18.93
N ILE A 267 4.02 6.16 20.09
CA ILE A 267 3.23 4.97 20.37
C ILE A 267 1.96 5.36 21.11
N GLN A 268 0.83 4.80 20.71
CA GLN A 268 -0.40 4.86 21.49
C GLN A 268 -1.13 3.53 21.40
N TYR A 269 -1.64 3.05 22.52
CA TYR A 269 -2.48 1.87 22.58
C TYR A 269 -3.95 2.26 22.54
N ASN A 270 -4.78 1.42 21.92
CA ASN A 270 -6.22 1.58 21.82
C ASN A 270 -6.95 0.29 22.24
N SER A 271 -8.26 0.35 22.36
CA SER A 271 -9.11 -0.78 22.79
C SER A 271 -9.14 -1.93 21.76
N GLY A 272 -8.82 -1.67 20.49
CA GLY A 272 -8.83 -2.63 19.40
C GLY A 272 -7.79 -3.75 19.52
N TYR A 273 -7.73 -4.63 18.53
CA TYR A 273 -6.85 -5.81 18.52
C TYR A 273 -5.78 -5.74 17.42
N ALA A 274 -5.97 -4.88 16.42
CA ALA A 274 -5.04 -4.73 15.31
C ALA A 274 -3.76 -4.03 15.77
N THR A 275 -2.62 -4.43 15.20
CA THR A 275 -1.35 -3.72 15.31
C THR A 275 -1.18 -2.84 14.08
N ASN A 276 -1.00 -1.54 14.26
CA ASN A 276 -0.65 -0.61 13.21
C ASN A 276 0.76 -0.06 13.48
N LEU A 277 1.74 -0.53 12.72
CA LEU A 277 3.15 -0.18 12.89
C LEU A 277 3.70 0.33 11.57
N LEU A 278 4.01 1.63 11.53
CA LEU A 278 4.63 2.29 10.38
C LEU A 278 6.10 2.58 10.67
N THR A 279 6.97 2.29 9.72
CA THR A 279 8.41 2.44 9.90
C THR A 279 9.05 3.21 8.76
N TYR A 280 9.93 4.14 9.10
CA TYR A 280 10.57 5.05 8.17
C TYR A 280 12.08 5.14 8.41
N ALA A 281 12.82 5.26 7.32
CA ALA A 281 14.24 5.59 7.34
C ALA A 281 14.50 6.74 6.36
N ASN A 282 15.01 7.89 6.85
CA ASN A 282 15.17 9.12 6.08
C ASN A 282 13.89 9.49 5.28
N ASN A 283 12.74 9.47 5.96
CA ASN A 283 11.40 9.72 5.42
C ASN A 283 10.90 8.70 4.38
N ILE A 284 11.64 7.65 4.09
CA ILE A 284 11.24 6.58 3.19
C ILE A 284 10.47 5.53 3.98
N HIS A 285 9.27 5.19 3.55
CA HIS A 285 8.46 4.15 4.17
C HIS A 285 9.06 2.76 3.91
N THR A 286 9.49 2.10 4.98
CA THR A 286 10.05 0.76 4.93
C THR A 286 8.96 -0.27 5.22
N TYR A 287 8.09 -0.51 4.26
CA TYR A 287 6.91 -1.37 4.47
C TYR A 287 7.24 -2.85 4.71
N GLU A 288 8.45 -3.30 4.38
CA GLU A 288 8.98 -4.62 4.76
C GLU A 288 9.77 -4.57 6.09
N GLY A 289 9.72 -3.42 6.79
CA GLY A 289 10.40 -3.22 8.07
C GLY A 289 11.91 -3.08 7.95
N GLY A 290 12.64 -3.74 8.82
CA GLY A 290 14.10 -3.74 8.86
C GLY A 290 14.65 -3.67 10.27
N THR A 291 15.94 -3.35 10.38
CA THR A 291 16.69 -3.38 11.65
C THR A 291 16.16 -2.43 12.73
N HIS A 292 15.61 -1.29 12.35
CA HIS A 292 14.97 -0.34 13.29
C HIS A 292 13.69 -0.91 13.90
N GLU A 293 12.87 -1.57 13.08
CA GLU A 293 11.67 -2.27 13.52
C GLU A 293 12.00 -3.45 14.43
N ASP A 294 13.01 -4.26 14.05
CA ASP A 294 13.49 -5.38 14.87
C ASP A 294 13.97 -4.91 16.24
N GLY A 295 14.76 -3.82 16.29
CA GLY A 295 15.23 -3.21 17.51
C GLY A 295 14.10 -2.78 18.44
N PHE A 296 13.11 -2.08 17.87
CA PHE A 296 11.92 -1.65 18.58
C PHE A 296 11.08 -2.82 19.12
N LYS A 297 10.71 -3.79 18.27
CA LYS A 297 9.89 -4.94 18.66
C LYS A 297 10.53 -5.75 19.79
N ARG A 298 11.86 -5.94 19.71
CA ARG A 298 12.63 -6.64 20.74
C ARG A 298 12.63 -5.87 22.05
N ALA A 299 12.92 -4.58 22.00
CA ALA A 299 12.98 -3.72 23.18
C ALA A 299 11.61 -3.59 23.87
N LEU A 300 10.56 -3.35 23.11
CA LEU A 300 9.17 -3.27 23.61
C LEU A 300 8.79 -4.51 24.41
N THR A 301 9.01 -5.68 23.82
CA THR A 301 8.69 -6.97 24.45
C THR A 301 9.50 -7.18 25.73
N ARG A 302 10.79 -6.87 25.72
CA ARG A 302 11.67 -7.01 26.88
C ARG A 302 11.28 -6.08 28.01
N VAL A 303 11.08 -4.79 27.72
CA VAL A 303 10.79 -3.77 28.74
C VAL A 303 9.43 -4.01 29.39
N LEU A 304 8.38 -4.32 28.62
CA LEU A 304 7.06 -4.64 29.18
C LEU A 304 7.09 -5.88 30.08
N ASN A 305 7.83 -6.92 29.68
CA ASN A 305 8.00 -8.11 30.52
C ASN A 305 8.77 -7.81 31.81
N SER A 306 9.85 -7.04 31.72
CA SER A 306 10.66 -6.65 32.89
C SER A 306 9.83 -5.81 33.87
N TYR A 307 9.13 -4.80 33.36
CA TYR A 307 8.27 -3.94 34.17
C TYR A 307 7.10 -4.70 34.79
N GLY A 308 6.41 -5.54 34.01
CA GLY A 308 5.26 -6.31 34.49
C GLY A 308 5.61 -7.26 35.62
N LEU A 309 6.80 -7.89 35.57
CA LEU A 309 7.30 -8.74 36.65
C LEU A 309 7.73 -7.92 37.88
N SER A 310 8.54 -6.85 37.69
CA SER A 310 9.03 -6.01 38.80
C SER A 310 7.88 -5.31 39.54
N SER A 311 6.85 -4.88 38.83
CA SER A 311 5.66 -4.22 39.38
C SER A 311 4.60 -5.22 39.90
N LYS A 312 4.88 -6.54 39.86
CA LYS A 312 3.99 -7.62 40.30
C LYS A 312 2.61 -7.63 39.61
N ILE A 313 2.50 -7.05 38.43
CA ILE A 313 1.33 -7.16 37.56
C ILE A 313 1.29 -8.57 36.97
N MET A 314 2.43 -9.08 36.55
CA MET A 314 2.67 -10.50 36.23
C MET A 314 3.20 -11.22 37.47
N LYS A 315 2.67 -12.41 37.74
CA LYS A 315 2.97 -13.13 38.98
C LYS A 315 4.15 -14.08 38.83
N GLU A 316 4.31 -14.68 37.68
CA GLU A 316 5.30 -15.72 37.43
C GLU A 316 5.95 -15.55 36.04
N GLU A 317 7.13 -16.15 35.85
CA GLU A 317 7.84 -16.18 34.56
C GLU A 317 7.00 -16.77 33.41
N LYS A 318 6.09 -17.69 33.71
CA LYS A 318 5.17 -18.27 32.71
C LYS A 318 4.14 -17.28 32.16
N ASP A 319 3.96 -16.14 32.85
CA ASP A 319 3.03 -15.08 32.43
C ASP A 319 3.67 -14.11 31.42
N ARG A 320 4.92 -14.38 30.97
CA ARG A 320 5.61 -13.52 30.00
C ARG A 320 4.82 -13.40 28.70
N LEU A 321 4.80 -12.17 28.21
CA LEU A 321 4.18 -11.77 26.95
C LEU A 321 5.09 -12.14 25.77
N SER A 322 4.50 -12.64 24.71
CA SER A 322 5.17 -12.72 23.41
C SER A 322 5.22 -11.37 22.71
N GLY A 323 6.00 -11.23 21.65
CA GLY A 323 6.04 -10.01 20.88
C GLY A 323 4.68 -9.61 20.29
N GLU A 324 3.85 -10.57 19.90
CA GLU A 324 2.48 -10.32 19.40
C GLU A 324 1.58 -9.77 20.51
N ASP A 325 1.65 -10.36 21.71
CA ASP A 325 0.85 -9.93 22.86
C ASP A 325 1.14 -8.47 23.26
N THR A 326 2.41 -8.05 23.13
CA THR A 326 2.82 -6.68 23.46
C THR A 326 2.42 -5.63 22.44
N ARG A 327 2.01 -6.05 21.25
CA ARG A 327 1.61 -5.15 20.15
C ARG A 327 0.11 -5.15 19.86
N GLU A 328 -0.69 -5.99 20.55
CA GLU A 328 -2.14 -5.98 20.35
C GLU A 328 -2.75 -4.61 20.68
N GLY A 329 -3.46 -4.01 19.72
CA GLY A 329 -4.08 -2.69 19.83
C GLY A 329 -3.07 -1.54 19.88
N MET A 330 -1.86 -1.73 19.35
CA MET A 330 -0.82 -0.71 19.29
C MET A 330 -0.84 0.01 17.94
N THR A 331 -0.84 1.34 17.98
CA THR A 331 -0.48 2.20 16.86
C THR A 331 0.89 2.82 17.17
N ALA A 332 1.87 2.61 16.30
CA ALA A 332 3.21 3.13 16.49
C ALA A 332 3.85 3.58 15.18
N ILE A 333 4.64 4.63 15.26
CA ILE A 333 5.47 5.14 14.18
C ILE A 333 6.91 5.17 14.65
N ILE A 334 7.80 4.61 13.83
CA ILE A 334 9.24 4.62 14.05
C ILE A 334 9.87 5.35 12.86
N SER A 335 10.50 6.46 13.12
CA SER A 335 11.27 7.23 12.14
C SER A 335 12.73 7.30 12.57
N ILE A 336 13.63 6.91 11.69
CA ILE A 336 15.05 7.09 11.90
C ILE A 336 15.66 7.99 10.84
N LYS A 337 16.68 8.77 11.23
CA LYS A 337 17.54 9.49 10.31
C LYS A 337 18.97 8.98 10.47
N HIS A 338 19.56 8.57 9.36
CA HIS A 338 20.88 7.97 9.27
C HIS A 338 21.68 8.59 8.12
N GLY A 339 22.96 8.88 8.34
CA GLY A 339 23.80 9.51 7.30
C GLY A 339 24.09 8.61 6.10
N ASP A 340 24.12 7.28 6.30
CA ASP A 340 24.38 6.28 5.26
C ASP A 340 23.43 5.08 5.43
N PRO A 341 22.12 5.23 5.13
CA PRO A 341 21.18 4.13 5.25
C PRO A 341 21.35 3.11 4.13
N GLN A 342 21.42 1.84 4.50
CA GLN A 342 21.55 0.71 3.60
C GLN A 342 20.21 0.01 3.49
N PHE A 343 19.66 -0.06 2.28
CA PHE A 343 18.39 -0.72 2.01
C PHE A 343 18.58 -2.03 1.25
N GLU A 344 17.71 -3.00 1.53
CA GLU A 344 17.61 -4.19 0.70
C GLU A 344 16.88 -3.83 -0.60
N GLY A 345 17.62 -3.70 -1.71
CA GLY A 345 17.10 -3.42 -3.04
C GLY A 345 16.85 -1.92 -3.36
N GLN A 346 16.61 -1.66 -4.64
CA GLN A 346 16.43 -0.30 -5.20
C GLN A 346 15.13 0.37 -4.73
N THR A 347 14.10 -0.39 -4.41
CA THR A 347 12.80 0.12 -3.95
C THR A 347 12.81 0.59 -2.50
N LYS A 348 13.94 0.44 -1.78
CA LYS A 348 14.19 0.93 -0.42
C LYS A 348 13.15 0.45 0.62
N THR A 349 12.59 -0.74 0.42
CA THR A 349 11.46 -1.26 1.21
C THR A 349 11.83 -1.76 2.60
N LYS A 350 13.12 -2.10 2.80
CA LYS A 350 13.62 -2.68 4.04
C LYS A 350 14.99 -2.12 4.41
N LEU A 351 15.16 -1.70 5.65
CA LEU A 351 16.43 -1.19 6.17
C LEU A 351 17.35 -2.33 6.64
N GLY A 352 18.60 -2.32 6.17
CA GLY A 352 19.59 -3.39 6.43
C GLY A 352 20.64 -3.07 7.50
N ASN A 353 20.88 -1.80 7.85
CA ASN A 353 21.93 -1.36 8.79
C ASN A 353 21.90 -2.09 10.13
N SER A 354 22.87 -2.94 10.43
CA SER A 354 22.89 -3.77 11.65
C SER A 354 23.04 -2.96 12.95
N GLU A 355 23.76 -1.84 12.91
CA GLU A 355 23.98 -0.93 14.03
C GLU A 355 22.69 -0.22 14.48
N VAL A 356 21.79 0.07 13.56
CA VAL A 356 20.50 0.70 13.84
C VAL A 356 19.67 -0.12 14.82
N ARG A 357 19.69 -1.47 14.69
CA ARG A 357 18.98 -2.35 15.62
C ARG A 357 19.39 -2.13 17.06
N GLN A 358 20.70 -2.00 17.32
CA GLN A 358 21.23 -1.83 18.67
C GLN A 358 20.94 -0.44 19.22
N VAL A 359 21.05 0.60 18.38
CA VAL A 359 20.78 1.98 18.76
C VAL A 359 19.30 2.15 19.12
N VAL A 360 18.39 1.66 18.28
CA VAL A 360 16.95 1.72 18.55
C VAL A 360 16.58 0.92 19.80
N ASP A 361 17.07 -0.32 19.93
CA ASP A 361 16.83 -1.16 21.13
C ASP A 361 17.26 -0.44 22.40
N LYS A 362 18.45 0.14 22.41
CA LYS A 362 18.98 0.84 23.59
C LYS A 362 18.20 2.10 23.92
N LEU A 363 18.07 3.03 22.97
CA LEU A 363 17.41 4.32 23.18
C LEU A 363 15.94 4.13 23.58
N PHE A 364 15.24 3.25 22.87
CA PHE A 364 13.85 2.96 23.19
C PHE A 364 13.72 2.33 24.60
N SER A 365 14.54 1.35 24.94
CA SER A 365 14.46 0.68 26.24
C SER A 365 14.64 1.66 27.40
N GLU A 366 15.69 2.49 27.35
CA GLU A 366 16.01 3.44 28.42
C GLU A 366 14.88 4.46 28.66
N HIS A 367 14.30 4.98 27.59
CA HIS A 367 13.26 6.02 27.68
C HIS A 367 11.88 5.43 27.98
N PHE A 368 11.56 4.29 27.36
CA PHE A 368 10.27 3.63 27.57
C PHE A 368 10.17 3.04 29.00
N GLU A 369 11.24 2.44 29.51
CA GLU A 369 11.29 1.99 30.90
C GLU A 369 11.07 3.13 31.88
N ARG A 370 11.74 4.26 31.68
CA ARG A 370 11.52 5.48 32.48
C ARG A 370 10.06 5.93 32.42
N PHE A 371 9.49 6.02 31.21
CA PHE A 371 8.09 6.39 31.02
C PHE A 371 7.12 5.50 31.82
N LEU A 372 7.34 4.16 31.79
CA LEU A 372 6.49 3.23 32.53
C LEU A 372 6.54 3.45 34.04
N TYR A 373 7.71 3.77 34.61
CA TYR A 373 7.83 4.08 36.05
C TYR A 373 7.24 5.44 36.40
N GLU A 374 7.34 6.43 35.52
CA GLU A 374 6.75 7.77 35.72
C GLU A 374 5.23 7.76 35.54
N ASN A 375 4.69 6.81 34.76
CA ASN A 375 3.24 6.70 34.41
C ASN A 375 2.66 5.34 34.78
N PRO A 376 2.62 4.95 36.08
CA PRO A 376 2.28 3.59 36.51
C PRO A 376 0.86 3.16 36.16
N GLN A 377 -0.09 4.08 36.00
CA GLN A 377 -1.45 3.75 35.57
C GLN A 377 -1.48 3.33 34.11
N VAL A 378 -0.87 4.12 33.23
CA VAL A 378 -0.74 3.79 31.79
C VAL A 378 0.02 2.47 31.63
N ALA A 379 1.16 2.33 32.34
CA ALA A 379 1.96 1.11 32.31
C ALA A 379 1.16 -0.14 32.71
N ARG A 380 0.36 -0.03 33.78
CA ARG A 380 -0.53 -1.11 34.23
C ARG A 380 -1.53 -1.49 33.12
N THR A 381 -2.23 -0.51 32.54
CA THR A 381 -3.23 -0.73 31.49
C THR A 381 -2.62 -1.41 30.27
N VAL A 382 -1.44 -0.97 29.83
CA VAL A 382 -0.72 -1.56 28.67
C VAL A 382 -0.31 -3.01 28.98
N VAL A 383 0.26 -3.29 30.17
CA VAL A 383 0.66 -4.66 30.56
C VAL A 383 -0.55 -5.57 30.70
N GLU A 384 -1.64 -5.10 31.32
CA GLU A 384 -2.88 -5.87 31.47
C GLU A 384 -3.51 -6.21 30.12
N LYS A 385 -3.47 -5.28 29.16
CA LYS A 385 -3.90 -5.54 27.77
C LYS A 385 -3.06 -6.66 27.16
N GLY A 386 -1.74 -6.62 27.27
CA GLY A 386 -0.85 -7.69 26.83
C GLY A 386 -1.15 -9.05 27.49
N ILE A 387 -1.44 -9.07 28.79
CA ILE A 387 -1.85 -10.30 29.50
C ILE A 387 -3.17 -10.86 28.95
N MET A 388 -4.12 -9.99 28.62
CA MET A 388 -5.36 -10.43 27.98
C MET A 388 -5.12 -10.99 26.59
N ALA A 389 -4.24 -10.37 25.80
CA ALA A 389 -3.82 -10.89 24.50
C ALA A 389 -3.15 -12.27 24.61
N ALA A 390 -2.21 -12.43 25.57
CA ALA A 390 -1.53 -13.70 25.83
C ALA A 390 -2.53 -14.82 26.19
N ARG A 391 -3.52 -14.53 27.04
CA ARG A 391 -4.58 -15.49 27.39
C ARG A 391 -5.41 -15.90 26.17
N ALA A 392 -5.79 -14.93 25.34
CA ALA A 392 -6.54 -15.19 24.10
C ALA A 392 -5.71 -16.05 23.13
N ARG A 393 -4.41 -15.74 22.95
CA ARG A 393 -3.49 -16.52 22.11
C ARG A 393 -3.34 -17.97 22.59
N VAL A 394 -3.17 -18.19 23.92
CA VAL A 394 -3.08 -19.53 24.49
C VAL A 394 -4.39 -20.31 24.28
N ALA A 395 -5.54 -19.66 24.47
CA ALA A 395 -6.85 -20.26 24.20
C ALA A 395 -7.01 -20.62 22.72
N ALA A 396 -6.60 -19.74 21.81
CA ALA A 396 -6.59 -19.98 20.36
C ALA A 396 -5.68 -21.15 19.97
N LYS A 397 -4.47 -21.22 20.55
CA LYS A 397 -3.53 -22.34 20.32
C LYS A 397 -4.13 -23.66 20.77
N LYS A 398 -4.75 -23.69 21.96
CA LYS A 398 -5.42 -24.90 22.47
C LYS A 398 -6.58 -25.32 21.58
N ALA A 399 -7.37 -24.38 21.09
CA ALA A 399 -8.45 -24.65 20.14
C ALA A 399 -7.91 -25.25 18.82
N ARG A 400 -6.83 -24.69 18.27
CA ARG A 400 -6.12 -25.23 17.08
C ARG A 400 -5.62 -26.66 17.30
N GLU A 401 -4.99 -26.92 18.44
CA GLU A 401 -4.46 -28.27 18.77
C GLU A 401 -5.58 -29.30 18.87
N VAL A 402 -6.71 -28.96 19.49
CA VAL A 402 -7.88 -29.84 19.58
C VAL A 402 -8.45 -30.13 18.18
N THR A 403 -8.52 -29.11 17.32
CA THR A 403 -8.97 -29.26 15.92
C THR A 403 -7.99 -30.11 15.13
N ARG A 404 -6.67 -29.88 15.27
CA ARG A 404 -5.61 -30.65 14.59
C ARG A 404 -5.53 -32.11 15.07
N ARG A 405 -5.79 -32.40 16.34
CA ARG A 405 -5.89 -33.78 16.84
C ARG A 405 -7.11 -34.51 16.31
N LYS A 406 -8.24 -33.80 16.12
CA LYS A 406 -9.43 -34.36 15.45
C LYS A 406 -9.19 -34.63 13.97
N SER A 407 -8.44 -33.74 13.27
CA SER A 407 -8.10 -33.92 11.85
C SER A 407 -6.92 -34.84 11.59
N ALA A 408 -6.06 -35.15 12.57
CA ALA A 408 -5.00 -36.15 12.43
C ALA A 408 -5.52 -37.59 12.50
N LEU A 409 -6.72 -37.79 13.04
CA LEU A 409 -7.44 -39.06 12.99
C LEU A 409 -8.32 -39.19 11.72
N ASP A 410 -8.72 -38.04 11.13
CA ASP A 410 -9.35 -37.94 9.81
C ASP A 410 -8.27 -37.47 8.82
N VAL A 411 -7.68 -38.39 8.07
CA VAL A 411 -6.68 -38.12 7.02
C VAL A 411 -7.14 -36.94 6.15
N ALA A 412 -6.45 -35.79 6.28
CA ALA A 412 -6.45 -34.66 5.34
C ALA A 412 -7.82 -34.31 4.72
N SER A 413 -8.88 -34.11 5.51
CA SER A 413 -10.14 -33.70 4.94
C SER A 413 -10.20 -32.18 4.78
N LEU A 414 -10.18 -31.75 3.54
CA LEU A 414 -10.65 -30.43 3.11
C LEU A 414 -12.06 -30.19 3.69
N PRO A 415 -12.49 -28.92 3.88
CA PRO A 415 -13.82 -28.62 4.39
C PRO A 415 -14.89 -29.41 3.63
N GLY A 416 -15.78 -30.12 4.32
CA GLY A 416 -16.78 -30.99 3.69
C GLY A 416 -17.72 -30.28 2.71
N LYS A 417 -17.76 -28.94 2.75
CA LYS A 417 -18.49 -28.10 1.81
C LYS A 417 -17.67 -27.66 0.59
N LEU A 418 -16.36 -27.77 0.63
CA LEU A 418 -15.49 -27.39 -0.47
C LEU A 418 -15.66 -28.37 -1.63
N ALA A 419 -16.12 -27.87 -2.77
CA ALA A 419 -16.02 -28.58 -4.03
C ALA A 419 -14.69 -28.21 -4.68
N ASP A 420 -13.65 -28.98 -4.38
CA ASP A 420 -12.28 -28.67 -4.85
C ASP A 420 -12.11 -28.92 -6.37
N CYS A 421 -11.07 -28.34 -6.95
CA CYS A 421 -10.65 -28.59 -8.33
C CYS A 421 -9.64 -29.75 -8.40
N SER A 422 -9.47 -30.33 -9.59
CA SER A 422 -8.59 -31.49 -9.80
C SER A 422 -7.13 -31.12 -10.12
N SER A 423 -6.87 -29.91 -10.65
CA SER A 423 -5.52 -29.42 -10.89
C SER A 423 -4.79 -29.18 -9.56
N LYS A 424 -3.47 -29.42 -9.56
CA LYS A 424 -2.57 -29.17 -8.43
C LYS A 424 -1.64 -28.00 -8.66
N SER A 425 -1.76 -27.30 -9.80
CA SER A 425 -1.02 -26.09 -10.13
C SER A 425 -1.76 -24.87 -9.58
N PRO A 426 -1.29 -24.22 -8.50
CA PRO A 426 -2.01 -23.09 -7.89
C PRO A 426 -2.24 -21.93 -8.85
N GLU A 427 -1.35 -21.72 -9.80
CA GLU A 427 -1.42 -20.63 -10.80
C GLU A 427 -2.61 -20.79 -11.73
N GLU A 428 -3.03 -22.03 -12.01
CA GLU A 428 -4.22 -22.32 -12.84
C GLU A 428 -5.51 -22.40 -12.03
N CYS A 429 -5.37 -22.57 -10.69
CA CYS A 429 -6.49 -22.85 -9.82
C CYS A 429 -7.10 -21.55 -9.28
N GLU A 430 -8.43 -21.53 -9.23
CA GLU A 430 -9.21 -20.47 -8.64
C GLU A 430 -10.29 -21.00 -7.71
N ILE A 431 -10.59 -20.27 -6.65
CA ILE A 431 -11.66 -20.62 -5.70
C ILE A 431 -12.70 -19.51 -5.66
N PHE A 432 -13.97 -19.88 -5.80
CA PHE A 432 -15.10 -18.98 -5.64
C PHE A 432 -15.70 -19.11 -4.23
N LEU A 433 -15.72 -17.99 -3.51
CA LEU A 433 -16.43 -17.84 -2.24
C LEU A 433 -17.86 -17.41 -2.56
N VAL A 434 -18.81 -18.32 -2.43
CA VAL A 434 -20.18 -18.11 -2.93
C VAL A 434 -21.14 -17.93 -1.74
N GLU A 435 -21.99 -16.93 -1.82
CA GLU A 435 -23.03 -16.70 -0.82
C GLU A 435 -24.13 -17.74 -0.89
N GLY A 436 -24.32 -18.47 0.19
CA GLY A 436 -25.39 -19.44 0.37
C GLY A 436 -25.19 -20.80 -0.30
N ASP A 437 -25.85 -21.81 0.26
CA ASP A 437 -25.78 -23.20 -0.25
C ASP A 437 -26.54 -23.34 -1.59
N SER A 438 -27.56 -22.52 -1.87
CA SER A 438 -28.36 -22.57 -3.11
C SER A 438 -27.53 -22.11 -4.32
N ALA A 439 -26.94 -20.91 -4.25
CA ALA A 439 -26.06 -20.41 -5.30
C ALA A 439 -24.80 -21.29 -5.42
N GLY A 440 -24.28 -21.80 -4.30
CA GLY A 440 -23.19 -22.78 -4.27
C GLY A 440 -23.48 -24.05 -5.06
N GLY A 441 -24.72 -24.54 -5.05
CA GLY A 441 -25.18 -25.70 -5.84
C GLY A 441 -25.14 -25.45 -7.34
N SER A 442 -25.73 -24.34 -7.80
CA SER A 442 -25.71 -23.93 -9.21
C SER A 442 -24.30 -23.66 -9.72
N THR A 443 -23.48 -22.95 -8.93
CA THR A 443 -22.09 -22.65 -9.24
C THR A 443 -21.25 -23.92 -9.36
N LYS A 444 -21.43 -24.88 -8.43
CA LYS A 444 -20.75 -26.18 -8.48
C LYS A 444 -21.09 -26.97 -9.73
N SER A 445 -22.32 -26.88 -10.22
CA SER A 445 -22.77 -27.59 -11.42
C SER A 445 -22.25 -26.93 -12.70
N GLY A 446 -22.05 -25.60 -12.72
CA GLY A 446 -21.61 -24.84 -13.89
C GLY A 446 -20.10 -24.69 -14.03
N ARG A 447 -19.31 -25.02 -13.01
CA ARG A 447 -17.86 -24.77 -12.98
C ARG A 447 -17.03 -25.67 -13.93
N ASP A 448 -15.85 -25.23 -14.31
CA ASP A 448 -14.79 -26.13 -14.75
C ASP A 448 -14.15 -26.83 -13.54
N SER A 449 -14.49 -28.10 -13.33
CA SER A 449 -13.98 -28.89 -12.21
C SER A 449 -12.46 -29.13 -12.25
N ARG A 450 -11.80 -28.85 -13.36
CA ARG A 450 -10.33 -28.97 -13.48
C ARG A 450 -9.62 -27.87 -12.70
N THR A 451 -10.06 -26.62 -12.82
CA THR A 451 -9.36 -25.45 -12.31
C THR A 451 -10.16 -24.63 -11.29
N GLN A 452 -11.48 -24.83 -11.20
CA GLN A 452 -12.36 -24.02 -10.36
C GLN A 452 -12.86 -24.81 -9.14
N ALA A 453 -12.58 -24.27 -7.95
CA ALA A 453 -13.10 -24.74 -6.67
C ALA A 453 -14.23 -23.83 -6.19
N ILE A 454 -15.21 -24.40 -5.45
CA ILE A 454 -16.35 -23.66 -4.91
C ILE A 454 -16.41 -23.88 -3.40
N LEU A 455 -16.46 -22.80 -2.64
CA LEU A 455 -16.68 -22.80 -1.19
C LEU A 455 -17.93 -21.97 -0.89
N PRO A 456 -19.09 -22.60 -0.61
CA PRO A 456 -20.27 -21.87 -0.18
C PRO A 456 -20.12 -21.38 1.27
N LEU A 457 -20.47 -20.13 1.50
CA LEU A 457 -20.48 -19.49 2.82
C LEU A 457 -21.92 -19.39 3.35
N ARG A 458 -22.15 -19.73 4.62
CA ARG A 458 -23.48 -19.64 5.22
C ARG A 458 -23.72 -18.28 5.85
N GLY A 459 -24.24 -17.35 5.04
CA GLY A 459 -24.62 -16.02 5.49
C GLY A 459 -23.43 -15.15 5.90
N LYS A 460 -23.67 -14.17 6.76
CA LYS A 460 -22.68 -13.18 7.22
C LYS A 460 -21.61 -13.86 8.06
N ILE A 461 -20.35 -13.74 7.67
CA ILE A 461 -19.22 -14.20 8.48
C ILE A 461 -19.01 -13.29 9.68
N LEU A 462 -18.21 -13.73 10.65
CA LEU A 462 -17.84 -12.93 11.81
C LEU A 462 -17.10 -11.64 11.35
N ASN A 463 -17.51 -10.50 11.88
CA ASN A 463 -16.76 -9.25 11.73
C ASN A 463 -15.45 -9.37 12.54
N VAL A 464 -14.33 -9.50 11.83
CA VAL A 464 -13.01 -9.72 12.44
C VAL A 464 -12.41 -8.44 13.03
N GLU A 465 -12.92 -7.27 12.65
CA GLU A 465 -12.51 -5.99 13.24
C GLU A 465 -12.88 -5.92 14.73
N LYS A 466 -14.03 -6.48 15.09
CA LYS A 466 -14.59 -6.51 16.46
C LYS A 466 -14.30 -7.77 17.24
N ALA A 467 -13.45 -8.65 16.74
CA ALA A 467 -13.29 -9.97 17.32
C ALA A 467 -11.84 -10.31 17.62
N ARG A 468 -11.60 -10.89 18.79
CA ARG A 468 -10.29 -11.45 19.13
C ARG A 468 -9.97 -12.67 18.30
N LEU A 469 -8.68 -12.94 18.11
CA LEU A 469 -8.17 -14.03 17.29
C LEU A 469 -8.72 -15.41 17.71
N ASP A 470 -8.92 -15.68 18.99
CA ASP A 470 -9.50 -16.93 19.49
C ASP A 470 -10.95 -17.13 19.00
N ARG A 471 -11.76 -16.07 18.98
CA ARG A 471 -13.11 -16.06 18.43
C ARG A 471 -13.13 -16.27 16.93
N ILE A 472 -12.21 -15.59 16.23
CA ILE A 472 -12.03 -15.67 14.78
C ILE A 472 -11.73 -17.12 14.38
N LEU A 473 -10.77 -17.77 15.06
CA LEU A 473 -10.36 -19.14 14.80
C LEU A 473 -11.41 -20.19 15.21
N ASN A 474 -12.34 -19.84 16.10
CA ASN A 474 -13.47 -20.69 16.45
C ASN A 474 -14.66 -20.55 15.50
N ASN A 475 -14.68 -19.50 14.65
CA ASN A 475 -15.71 -19.35 13.63
C ASN A 475 -15.54 -20.39 12.53
N ASN A 476 -16.61 -21.10 12.21
CA ASN A 476 -16.57 -22.23 11.29
C ASN A 476 -16.27 -21.82 9.85
N GLU A 477 -16.89 -20.73 9.37
CA GLU A 477 -16.71 -20.25 8.00
C GLU A 477 -15.28 -19.75 7.78
N ILE A 478 -14.72 -19.01 8.75
CA ILE A 478 -13.32 -18.54 8.70
C ILE A 478 -12.34 -19.73 8.71
N ARG A 479 -12.57 -20.75 9.56
CA ARG A 479 -11.73 -21.96 9.57
C ARG A 479 -11.76 -22.69 8.24
N GLN A 480 -12.94 -22.78 7.63
CA GLN A 480 -13.07 -23.42 6.31
C GLN A 480 -12.26 -22.67 5.24
N MET A 481 -12.30 -21.33 5.23
CA MET A 481 -11.50 -20.51 4.32
C MET A 481 -10.00 -20.69 4.54
N ILE A 482 -9.52 -20.60 5.79
CA ILE A 482 -8.09 -20.81 6.13
C ILE A 482 -7.62 -22.18 5.66
N THR A 483 -8.43 -23.23 5.88
CA THR A 483 -8.10 -24.60 5.47
C THR A 483 -8.12 -24.75 3.94
N ALA A 484 -9.09 -24.13 3.27
CA ALA A 484 -9.20 -24.18 1.81
C ALA A 484 -8.02 -23.49 1.12
N PHE A 485 -7.60 -22.31 1.61
CA PHE A 485 -6.49 -21.55 1.02
C PHE A 485 -5.13 -22.20 1.26
N GLY A 486 -4.95 -22.85 2.41
CA GLY A 486 -3.72 -23.56 2.77
C GLY A 486 -2.57 -22.68 3.27
N THR A 487 -2.73 -21.36 3.26
CA THR A 487 -1.68 -20.38 3.61
C THR A 487 -1.43 -20.24 5.11
N GLY A 488 -2.32 -20.73 5.96
CA GLY A 488 -2.31 -20.36 7.38
C GLY A 488 -2.87 -18.95 7.62
N ILE A 489 -2.62 -18.38 8.81
CA ILE A 489 -3.13 -17.08 9.23
C ILE A 489 -2.19 -16.41 10.24
N GLY A 490 -2.05 -15.09 10.20
CA GLY A 490 -1.20 -14.31 11.10
C GLY A 490 0.27 -14.73 11.02
N GLY A 491 0.92 -15.00 12.15
CA GLY A 491 2.34 -15.39 12.18
C GLY A 491 2.69 -16.73 11.49
N ASP A 492 1.69 -17.57 11.21
CA ASP A 492 1.85 -18.84 10.49
C ASP A 492 1.54 -18.70 8.98
N PHE A 493 1.28 -17.47 8.50
CA PHE A 493 0.94 -17.22 7.10
C PHE A 493 2.13 -17.45 6.18
N ASP A 494 1.92 -18.25 5.13
CA ASP A 494 2.92 -18.56 4.12
C ASP A 494 2.27 -18.50 2.72
N LEU A 495 2.59 -17.46 1.97
CA LEU A 495 2.04 -17.23 0.63
C LEU A 495 2.40 -18.36 -0.35
N ALA A 496 3.60 -18.98 -0.21
CA ALA A 496 4.03 -20.06 -1.08
C ALA A 496 3.18 -21.34 -0.95
N LYS A 497 2.38 -21.44 0.12
CA LYS A 497 1.43 -22.55 0.32
C LYS A 497 0.02 -22.26 -0.22
N ALA A 498 -0.18 -21.12 -0.87
CA ALA A 498 -1.47 -20.77 -1.46
C ALA A 498 -1.89 -21.83 -2.49
N ARG A 499 -3.07 -22.42 -2.30
CA ARG A 499 -3.60 -23.46 -3.20
C ARG A 499 -4.28 -22.89 -4.45
N TYR A 500 -4.62 -21.59 -4.42
CA TYR A 500 -5.32 -20.88 -5.49
C TYR A 500 -4.71 -19.51 -5.66
N HIS A 501 -4.28 -19.17 -6.88
CA HIS A 501 -3.78 -17.83 -7.20
C HIS A 501 -4.90 -16.87 -7.64
N LYS A 502 -6.16 -17.33 -7.63
CA LYS A 502 -7.33 -16.46 -7.72
C LYS A 502 -8.36 -16.86 -6.68
N ILE A 503 -8.72 -15.92 -5.82
CA ILE A 503 -9.75 -16.05 -4.82
C ILE A 503 -10.85 -15.07 -5.20
N VAL A 504 -11.99 -15.58 -5.67
CA VAL A 504 -13.06 -14.78 -6.24
C VAL A 504 -14.22 -14.68 -5.25
N ILE A 505 -14.50 -13.48 -4.78
CA ILE A 505 -15.67 -13.19 -3.94
C ILE A 505 -16.88 -13.06 -4.87
N MET A 506 -17.88 -13.89 -4.67
CA MET A 506 -19.09 -13.96 -5.47
C MET A 506 -20.33 -13.92 -4.56
N THR A 507 -20.86 -12.71 -4.36
CA THR A 507 -22.00 -12.40 -3.51
C THR A 507 -23.18 -11.90 -4.32
N ASP A 508 -24.37 -11.96 -3.77
CA ASP A 508 -25.59 -11.42 -4.37
C ASP A 508 -25.47 -9.90 -4.59
N ALA A 509 -26.21 -9.36 -5.54
CA ALA A 509 -26.20 -7.92 -5.87
C ALA A 509 -27.16 -7.11 -4.98
N ASP A 510 -27.36 -7.54 -3.75
CA ASP A 510 -28.20 -6.89 -2.75
C ASP A 510 -27.38 -6.31 -1.57
N VAL A 511 -28.07 -5.72 -0.60
CA VAL A 511 -27.45 -5.09 0.58
C VAL A 511 -26.75 -6.12 1.48
N ASP A 512 -27.27 -7.34 1.56
CA ASP A 512 -26.67 -8.41 2.35
C ASP A 512 -25.41 -8.96 1.70
N GLY A 513 -25.42 -9.16 0.37
CA GLY A 513 -24.25 -9.55 -0.40
C GLY A 513 -23.16 -8.48 -0.36
N ALA A 514 -23.50 -7.19 -0.43
CA ALA A 514 -22.55 -6.09 -0.25
C ALA A 514 -21.91 -6.13 1.15
N HIS A 515 -22.69 -6.41 2.20
CA HIS A 515 -22.16 -6.55 3.55
C HIS A 515 -21.25 -7.78 3.71
N ILE A 516 -21.62 -8.94 3.14
CA ILE A 516 -20.76 -10.15 3.15
C ILE A 516 -19.42 -9.87 2.45
N ARG A 517 -19.47 -9.20 1.31
CA ARG A 517 -18.25 -8.76 0.58
C ARG A 517 -17.37 -7.88 1.45
N THR A 518 -17.93 -6.90 2.15
CA THR A 518 -17.17 -6.03 3.06
C THR A 518 -16.56 -6.81 4.23
N LEU A 519 -17.29 -7.76 4.82
CA LEU A 519 -16.76 -8.64 5.88
C LEU A 519 -15.59 -9.51 5.38
N LEU A 520 -15.69 -10.04 4.16
CA LEU A 520 -14.63 -10.83 3.54
C LEU A 520 -13.39 -9.96 3.25
N LEU A 521 -13.58 -8.75 2.70
CA LEU A 521 -12.48 -7.81 2.46
C LEU A 521 -11.78 -7.42 3.77
N THR A 522 -12.55 -7.17 4.86
CA THR A 522 -12.00 -6.92 6.20
C THR A 522 -11.14 -8.10 6.67
N PHE A 523 -11.61 -9.34 6.49
CA PHE A 523 -10.86 -10.53 6.83
C PHE A 523 -9.56 -10.66 6.03
N PHE A 524 -9.61 -10.48 4.72
CA PHE A 524 -8.41 -10.52 3.88
C PHE A 524 -7.41 -9.42 4.26
N TYR A 525 -7.89 -8.21 4.46
CA TYR A 525 -7.04 -7.08 4.83
C TYR A 525 -6.35 -7.27 6.18
N ARG A 526 -7.09 -7.70 7.22
CA ARG A 526 -6.53 -7.84 8.58
C ARG A 526 -5.65 -9.08 8.77
N PHE A 527 -5.96 -10.18 8.10
CA PHE A 527 -5.35 -11.47 8.41
C PHE A 527 -4.64 -12.16 7.25
N MET A 528 -4.90 -11.75 6.02
CA MET A 528 -4.35 -12.35 4.81
C MET A 528 -3.92 -11.29 3.78
N ARG A 529 -3.46 -10.16 4.25
CA ARG A 529 -3.04 -9.02 3.43
C ARG A 529 -2.08 -9.39 2.29
N PRO A 530 -1.09 -10.28 2.47
CA PRO A 530 -0.22 -10.69 1.37
C PRO A 530 -0.95 -11.32 0.17
N LEU A 531 -2.17 -11.86 0.33
CA LEU A 531 -2.97 -12.35 -0.80
C LEU A 531 -3.51 -11.19 -1.66
N ILE A 532 -3.83 -10.04 -1.04
CA ILE A 532 -4.23 -8.83 -1.76
C ILE A 532 -3.01 -8.24 -2.50
N GLU A 533 -1.88 -8.12 -1.80
CA GLU A 533 -0.64 -7.57 -2.35
C GLU A 533 -0.07 -8.41 -3.50
N ALA A 534 -0.24 -9.74 -3.44
CA ALA A 534 0.08 -10.66 -4.53
C ALA A 534 -0.93 -10.60 -5.69
N GLY A 535 -2.03 -9.84 -5.56
CA GLY A 535 -3.06 -9.73 -6.59
C GLY A 535 -3.95 -10.96 -6.74
N TYR A 536 -4.11 -11.77 -5.68
CA TYR A 536 -4.87 -13.02 -5.76
C TYR A 536 -6.35 -12.86 -5.41
N VAL A 537 -6.79 -11.70 -4.90
CA VAL A 537 -8.18 -11.46 -4.48
C VAL A 537 -8.95 -10.71 -5.55
N TYR A 538 -10.12 -11.23 -5.90
CA TYR A 538 -10.99 -10.67 -6.94
C TYR A 538 -12.44 -10.62 -6.48
N ILE A 539 -13.23 -9.74 -7.10
CA ILE A 539 -14.68 -9.64 -6.93
C ILE A 539 -15.33 -9.96 -8.27
N ALA A 540 -16.21 -10.95 -8.29
CA ALA A 540 -16.99 -11.27 -9.48
C ALA A 540 -18.01 -10.18 -9.78
N GLN A 541 -18.23 -9.91 -11.06
CA GLN A 541 -19.22 -8.95 -11.55
C GLN A 541 -20.30 -9.72 -12.33
N PRO A 542 -21.31 -10.30 -11.64
CA PRO A 542 -22.43 -10.94 -12.32
C PRO A 542 -23.31 -9.87 -13.00
N PRO A 543 -24.06 -10.23 -14.09
CA PRO A 543 -24.97 -9.29 -14.72
C PRO A 543 -26.17 -8.99 -13.84
N LEU A 544 -26.65 -7.74 -13.88
CA LEU A 544 -27.87 -7.32 -13.19
C LEU A 544 -29.14 -7.62 -13.99
N TYR A 545 -29.04 -7.61 -15.32
CA TYR A 545 -30.19 -7.78 -16.19
C TYR A 545 -29.95 -8.82 -17.26
N LYS A 546 -31.05 -9.52 -17.61
CA LYS A 546 -31.13 -10.39 -18.78
C LYS A 546 -32.23 -9.87 -19.69
N LEU A 547 -31.89 -9.55 -20.93
CA LEU A 547 -32.84 -9.17 -21.97
C LEU A 547 -33.02 -10.36 -22.90
N THR A 548 -34.25 -10.66 -23.27
CA THR A 548 -34.59 -11.76 -24.17
C THR A 548 -35.53 -11.30 -25.27
N GLN A 549 -35.19 -11.60 -26.53
CA GLN A 549 -36.07 -11.39 -27.68
C GLN A 549 -36.01 -12.63 -28.59
N GLY A 550 -37.03 -13.44 -28.54
CA GLY A 550 -37.05 -14.71 -29.23
C GLY A 550 -35.95 -15.67 -28.76
N LYS A 551 -34.97 -15.97 -29.60
CA LYS A 551 -33.81 -16.79 -29.25
C LYS A 551 -32.58 -15.97 -28.81
N GLN A 552 -32.61 -14.64 -28.97
CA GLN A 552 -31.50 -13.77 -28.61
C GLN A 552 -31.55 -13.45 -27.11
N LYS A 553 -30.39 -13.51 -26.46
CA LYS A 553 -30.20 -13.22 -25.05
C LYS A 553 -29.06 -12.20 -24.94
N TYR A 554 -29.24 -11.19 -24.11
CA TYR A 554 -28.22 -10.21 -23.76
C TYR A 554 -28.14 -10.10 -22.25
N TYR A 555 -26.93 -10.02 -21.73
CA TYR A 555 -26.65 -9.78 -20.33
C TYR A 555 -26.07 -8.38 -20.15
N VAL A 556 -26.57 -7.66 -19.17
CA VAL A 556 -26.24 -6.25 -18.93
C VAL A 556 -25.86 -6.07 -17.47
N TYR A 557 -24.79 -5.32 -17.23
CA TYR A 557 -24.12 -5.27 -15.94
C TYR A 557 -24.46 -4.02 -15.11
N ASN A 558 -25.03 -2.97 -15.73
CA ASN A 558 -25.45 -1.75 -15.06
C ASN A 558 -26.62 -1.06 -15.81
N ASP A 559 -27.27 -0.07 -15.14
CA ASP A 559 -28.42 0.65 -15.69
C ASP A 559 -28.06 1.47 -16.93
N ARG A 560 -26.86 2.04 -16.99
CA ARG A 560 -26.42 2.83 -18.17
C ARG A 560 -26.31 1.96 -19.42
N GLU A 561 -25.77 0.77 -19.28
CA GLU A 561 -25.71 -0.21 -20.38
C GLU A 561 -27.11 -0.65 -20.78
N LEU A 562 -28.01 -0.84 -19.80
CA LEU A 562 -29.41 -1.19 -20.08
C LEU A 562 -30.11 -0.12 -20.92
N ASP A 563 -29.97 1.14 -20.54
CA ASP A 563 -30.61 2.25 -21.25
C ASP A 563 -29.99 2.47 -22.63
N LYS A 564 -28.68 2.35 -22.76
CA LYS A 564 -27.98 2.36 -24.05
C LYS A 564 -28.50 1.25 -24.97
N LEU A 565 -28.55 0.01 -24.46
CA LEU A 565 -29.00 -1.12 -25.22
C LEU A 565 -30.48 -0.99 -25.64
N LYS A 566 -31.35 -0.49 -24.77
CA LYS A 566 -32.75 -0.17 -25.09
C LYS A 566 -32.88 0.85 -26.22
N SER A 567 -31.99 1.82 -26.29
CA SER A 567 -32.01 2.86 -27.34
C SER A 567 -31.53 2.34 -28.70
N GLU A 568 -30.65 1.34 -28.71
CA GLU A 568 -30.06 0.77 -29.92
C GLU A 568 -30.88 -0.41 -30.49
N MET A 569 -31.71 -1.04 -29.67
CA MET A 569 -32.45 -2.24 -30.04
C MET A 569 -33.76 -1.95 -30.79
N ASN A 570 -34.07 -2.80 -31.77
CA ASN A 570 -35.36 -2.76 -32.45
C ASN A 570 -36.50 -3.15 -31.47
N PRO A 571 -37.53 -2.30 -31.28
CA PRO A 571 -38.58 -2.54 -30.31
C PRO A 571 -39.53 -3.71 -30.70
N THR A 572 -39.43 -4.26 -31.92
CA THR A 572 -40.31 -5.32 -32.42
C THR A 572 -39.50 -6.53 -32.86
N PRO A 573 -39.75 -7.75 -32.31
CA PRO A 573 -40.72 -8.09 -31.26
C PRO A 573 -40.34 -7.53 -29.86
N LYS A 574 -41.30 -7.46 -28.93
CA LYS A 574 -41.12 -6.90 -27.60
C LYS A 574 -40.06 -7.66 -26.83
N TRP A 575 -39.17 -6.92 -26.17
CA TRP A 575 -38.15 -7.45 -25.25
C TRP A 575 -38.74 -7.84 -23.89
N SER A 576 -38.32 -8.99 -23.37
CA SER A 576 -38.52 -9.36 -21.99
C SER A 576 -37.25 -9.01 -21.21
N ILE A 577 -37.39 -8.20 -20.17
CA ILE A 577 -36.30 -7.78 -19.27
C ILE A 577 -36.53 -8.47 -17.93
N ALA A 578 -35.57 -9.27 -17.50
CA ALA A 578 -35.55 -9.87 -16.19
C ALA A 578 -34.37 -9.25 -15.39
N ARG A 579 -34.64 -8.80 -14.17
CA ARG A 579 -33.61 -8.34 -13.23
C ARG A 579 -33.26 -9.50 -12.29
N TYR A 580 -31.98 -9.79 -12.14
CA TYR A 580 -31.48 -10.74 -11.15
C TYR A 580 -31.33 -10.05 -9.78
N LYS A 581 -31.96 -10.60 -8.77
CA LYS A 581 -31.83 -10.14 -7.38
C LYS A 581 -30.72 -10.86 -6.61
N GLY A 582 -30.36 -12.05 -7.08
CA GLY A 582 -29.28 -12.84 -6.49
C GLY A 582 -28.80 -13.96 -7.40
N LEU A 583 -27.63 -14.51 -7.09
CA LEU A 583 -26.97 -15.60 -7.83
C LEU A 583 -27.82 -16.88 -7.84
N GLY A 584 -28.66 -17.08 -6.82
CA GLY A 584 -29.57 -18.23 -6.71
C GLY A 584 -30.67 -18.25 -7.76
N GLU A 585 -30.93 -17.13 -8.46
CA GLU A 585 -31.89 -17.03 -9.58
C GLU A 585 -31.27 -17.44 -10.91
N MET A 586 -29.93 -17.59 -10.96
CA MET A 586 -29.21 -18.01 -12.15
C MET A 586 -29.00 -19.53 -12.16
N ASN A 587 -29.27 -20.16 -13.30
CA ASN A 587 -28.91 -21.57 -13.47
C ASN A 587 -27.41 -21.75 -13.76
N ALA A 588 -26.96 -22.99 -13.75
CA ALA A 588 -25.53 -23.33 -13.93
C ALA A 588 -24.94 -22.80 -15.23
N ASP A 589 -25.67 -22.90 -16.36
CA ASP A 589 -25.21 -22.42 -17.65
C ASP A 589 -25.09 -20.90 -17.70
N GLN A 590 -26.03 -20.19 -17.08
CA GLN A 590 -25.99 -18.73 -16.99
C GLN A 590 -24.82 -18.24 -16.15
N LEU A 591 -24.56 -18.86 -14.99
CA LEU A 591 -23.39 -18.55 -14.15
C LEU A 591 -22.08 -18.81 -14.88
N TRP A 592 -22.02 -19.91 -15.63
CA TRP A 592 -20.86 -20.19 -16.47
C TRP A 592 -20.65 -19.11 -17.54
N GLU A 593 -21.66 -18.87 -18.39
CA GLU A 593 -21.57 -17.95 -19.51
C GLU A 593 -21.20 -16.51 -19.10
N THR A 594 -21.66 -16.05 -17.94
CA THR A 594 -21.57 -14.63 -17.56
C THR A 594 -20.52 -14.32 -16.49
N THR A 595 -20.23 -15.27 -15.58
CA THR A 595 -19.51 -14.97 -14.35
C THR A 595 -18.31 -15.88 -14.10
N MET A 596 -18.33 -17.12 -14.61
CA MET A 596 -17.30 -18.10 -14.29
C MET A 596 -16.36 -18.41 -15.46
N ASN A 597 -16.83 -18.31 -16.71
CA ASN A 597 -16.02 -18.60 -17.89
C ASN A 597 -14.87 -17.58 -18.02
N PRO A 598 -13.60 -18.02 -17.95
CA PRO A 598 -12.44 -17.13 -18.04
C PRO A 598 -12.39 -16.24 -19.29
N GLU A 599 -13.02 -16.67 -20.41
CA GLU A 599 -13.01 -15.95 -21.69
C GLU A 599 -13.97 -14.75 -21.71
N HIS A 600 -15.03 -14.77 -20.89
CA HIS A 600 -16.14 -13.80 -21.02
C HIS A 600 -16.48 -13.07 -19.73
N ARG A 601 -16.02 -13.56 -18.58
CA ARG A 601 -16.32 -12.97 -17.28
C ARG A 601 -15.61 -11.65 -17.02
N ALA A 602 -16.24 -10.79 -16.23
CA ALA A 602 -15.62 -9.60 -15.66
C ALA A 602 -15.23 -9.87 -14.19
N LEU A 603 -13.97 -9.69 -13.84
CA LEU A 603 -13.46 -9.73 -12.46
C LEU A 603 -12.82 -8.39 -12.11
N LEU A 604 -13.19 -7.84 -10.97
CA LEU A 604 -12.52 -6.69 -10.38
C LEU A 604 -11.41 -7.18 -9.44
N GLN A 605 -10.15 -6.90 -9.74
CA GLN A 605 -9.04 -7.21 -8.86
C GLN A 605 -9.05 -6.26 -7.66
N VAL A 606 -8.94 -6.80 -6.46
CA VAL A 606 -8.79 -6.01 -5.23
C VAL A 606 -7.34 -5.56 -5.15
N LYS A 607 -7.14 -4.25 -5.13
CA LYS A 607 -5.83 -3.62 -4.97
C LYS A 607 -5.78 -2.88 -3.63
N LEU A 608 -4.60 -2.86 -3.03
CA LEU A 608 -4.31 -2.04 -1.87
C LEU A 608 -3.46 -0.86 -2.34
N GLU A 609 -4.11 0.24 -2.66
CA GLU A 609 -3.44 1.45 -3.16
C GLU A 609 -2.85 2.24 -2.00
N ASP A 610 -3.60 2.41 -0.91
CA ASP A 610 -3.14 3.01 0.34
C ASP A 610 -3.53 2.15 1.55
N ALA A 611 -2.51 1.76 2.32
CA ALA A 611 -2.72 0.94 3.51
C ALA A 611 -3.28 1.73 4.70
N ILE A 612 -3.02 3.03 4.76
CA ILE A 612 -3.46 3.91 5.86
C ILE A 612 -4.93 4.24 5.67
N GLU A 613 -5.32 4.66 4.47
CA GLU A 613 -6.71 4.93 4.13
C GLU A 613 -7.58 3.69 4.26
N ALA A 614 -7.06 2.52 3.81
CA ALA A 614 -7.74 1.25 4.00
C ALA A 614 -7.93 0.92 5.49
N ASP A 615 -6.91 1.13 6.35
CA ASP A 615 -7.02 0.93 7.80
C ASP A 615 -8.10 1.81 8.41
N GLN A 616 -8.09 3.10 8.09
CA GLN A 616 -9.09 4.06 8.56
C GLN A 616 -10.50 3.72 8.07
N THR A 617 -10.62 3.32 6.81
CA THR A 617 -11.92 2.95 6.22
C THR A 617 -12.49 1.70 6.86
N PHE A 618 -11.69 0.65 7.06
CA PHE A 618 -12.15 -0.56 7.74
C PHE A 618 -12.49 -0.28 9.21
N GLU A 619 -11.69 0.50 9.93
CA GLU A 619 -12.01 0.90 11.31
C GLU A 619 -13.30 1.70 11.39
N MET A 620 -13.47 2.69 10.53
CA MET A 620 -14.67 3.54 10.49
C MET A 620 -15.92 2.73 10.15
N LEU A 621 -15.88 1.88 9.13
CA LEU A 621 -17.04 1.13 8.65
C LEU A 621 -17.33 -0.12 9.49
N MET A 622 -16.29 -0.80 9.98
CA MET A 622 -16.40 -2.12 10.60
C MET A 622 -16.02 -2.12 12.08
N GLY A 623 -15.43 -1.04 12.60
CA GLY A 623 -15.00 -0.88 13.98
C GLY A 623 -16.14 -0.74 15.00
N ASP A 624 -15.80 -0.66 16.29
CA ASP A 624 -16.76 -0.64 17.39
C ASP A 624 -17.53 0.68 17.53
N VAL A 625 -16.91 1.81 17.11
CA VAL A 625 -17.49 3.15 17.22
C VAL A 625 -18.61 3.34 16.19
N VAL A 626 -19.85 3.34 16.65
CA VAL A 626 -21.04 3.45 15.79
C VAL A 626 -21.18 4.84 15.18
N GLU A 627 -20.78 5.88 15.92
CA GLU A 627 -20.96 7.27 15.52
C GLU A 627 -20.16 7.60 14.24
N ASN A 628 -18.92 7.12 14.14
CA ASN A 628 -18.07 7.33 12.95
C ASN A 628 -18.72 6.77 11.67
N ARG A 629 -19.30 5.56 11.78
CA ARG A 629 -20.00 4.92 10.67
C ARG A 629 -21.28 5.68 10.30
N ARG A 630 -22.01 6.18 11.31
CA ARG A 630 -23.20 6.98 11.10
C ARG A 630 -22.88 8.28 10.39
N GLN A 631 -21.86 9.01 10.84
CA GLN A 631 -21.40 10.24 10.23
C GLN A 631 -20.97 10.00 8.76
N PHE A 632 -20.20 8.95 8.51
CA PHE A 632 -19.83 8.58 7.14
C PHE A 632 -21.04 8.34 6.24
N ILE A 633 -22.08 7.65 6.73
CA ILE A 633 -23.31 7.41 5.97
C ILE A 633 -24.06 8.72 5.70
N GLU A 634 -24.15 9.62 6.69
CA GLU A 634 -24.78 10.93 6.54
C GLU A 634 -24.05 11.80 5.52
N ASP A 635 -22.72 11.86 5.59
CA ASP A 635 -21.89 12.66 4.68
C ASP A 635 -21.92 12.15 3.22
N ASN A 636 -22.05 10.83 3.04
CA ASN A 636 -22.05 10.20 1.72
C ASN A 636 -23.44 9.83 1.19
N ALA A 637 -24.50 10.14 1.91
CA ALA A 637 -25.88 9.80 1.52
C ALA A 637 -26.29 10.39 0.15
N VAL A 638 -25.71 11.51 -0.23
CA VAL A 638 -25.97 12.19 -1.52
C VAL A 638 -25.47 11.36 -2.72
N TYR A 639 -24.47 10.53 -2.52
CA TYR A 639 -23.86 9.68 -3.55
C TYR A 639 -24.47 8.28 -3.60
N ALA A 640 -25.34 7.94 -2.64
CA ALA A 640 -25.95 6.63 -2.58
C ALA A 640 -26.98 6.44 -3.68
N ASN A 641 -26.79 5.44 -4.54
CA ASN A 641 -27.86 4.94 -5.41
C ASN A 641 -28.81 4.08 -4.57
N LEU A 642 -29.89 4.69 -4.12
CA LEU A 642 -30.93 3.99 -3.38
C LEU A 642 -31.88 3.30 -4.36
N ASP A 643 -31.99 2.00 -4.22
CA ASP A 643 -32.94 1.16 -4.94
C ASP A 643 -34.26 1.17 -4.14
N PHE A 644 -35.21 2.01 -4.53
CA PHE A 644 -36.56 2.06 -3.97
C PHE A 644 -37.52 1.13 -4.72
#